data_d4e82d401e324fdf970d9c9fc3d11e48
#
_entry.id   d4e82d401e324fdf970d9c9fc3d11e48
#
_cell.length_a   1.000
_cell.length_b   1.000
_cell.length_c   1.000
_cell.angle_alpha   90.00
_cell.angle_beta   90.00
_cell.angle_gamma   90.00
#
_symmetry.space_group_name_H-M   'P 1'
#
loop_
_entity.id
_entity.type
_entity.pdbx_description
1 polymer ?
#
loop_
_entity_poly.entity_id
_entity_poly.type
_entity_poly.pdbx_seq_one_letter_code
_entity_poly.pdbx_strand_id
1 'polypeptide(L)'
;MKKNLLMMAVLTSAAVANAQKNAASYDSTKVEKLQEIVVSGVRAQKNAPYAVTNIKKSELNEFSKTGQELPFLFAQTPGVIAWSENGLGTGTTYMRIRGAGDSRINVTLDGVPLNSPEDQCVFWANMNSYGSLLGSVQIQRGVGSSTNGDGAFGGTIALSSATPSLRPGGEVSFSYGSYNTFNFGGKFSTGLLGNHWIIDGAYHQTNTDGFIHGTSGRSGSYYGGVTWMKENFQIRYKNIGNFERTGQAWNGVTAGNGDYSLMDGSYDDGSWTYNAKTGIHGYKDMYNVGLGRYNTLYEKLATGDDGLFVKDANGNYLTERYKMADGSLWEKTTDNFWQNHNILSASWNINDYWVATASLHYTYGHGYYDEFRYNNKLYKFGMTATDDNGNNIKKSDFVRQKGLTQHTYGIVWNANYKKDNWDVIGGFSIQNFDGNHFGYVTYTANDFVRQKYLSNGDYKYYDSDAHKFDASFYLKAAYQISKQWEVFADMQYRHVGYRTDGYNDRYTEDAQKHWLDINKKYDFFNPKAGFSWHLDGHRVYGSAAMSHREPERNNFTDNGKYPAPEAERLMDYELGYTYTASKWHAGVNLYYMDYKDQFVQTGLLSDIGENLTTNIKDSYRMGIELQAGVAPLEWLSIEGNAALSKNKIKDFDEKVNVDWKDDVYETIHYDNSTLAFSPSAILNGFINFHWRGIQATWHTNFVSRQYLDNTENKDRSLPSYSVTNVKVNYTLKPKKIIRECIFGLNFNNIFNRRYASSGWVYSAILKDYGDHPNDNRYYQIGFIPMAGFTMMGNVTLRF
;
A
#
# COMPACT_ATOMS: atom_id res chain seq x y z
N MET A 1 -20.92 8.63 21.05
CA MET A 1 -19.69 8.00 21.60
C MET A 1 -19.88 7.39 23.00
N LYS A 2 -20.29 8.11 24.06
CA LYS A 2 -20.42 7.54 25.41
C LYS A 2 -21.38 6.35 25.51
N LYS A 3 -22.53 6.34 24.81
CA LYS A 3 -23.50 5.22 24.82
C LYS A 3 -22.95 3.93 24.18
N ASN A 4 -22.18 4.03 23.13
CA ASN A 4 -21.63 2.87 22.43
C ASN A 4 -20.45 2.24 23.21
N LEU A 5 -19.66 3.05 23.91
CA LEU A 5 -18.60 2.57 24.80
C LEU A 5 -19.19 1.77 26.00
N LEU A 6 -20.28 2.28 26.56
CA LEU A 6 -20.96 1.61 27.70
C LEU A 6 -21.61 0.28 27.26
N MET A 7 -22.18 0.24 26.06
CA MET A 7 -22.81 -0.95 25.49
C MET A 7 -21.78 -2.05 25.17
N MET A 8 -20.57 -1.67 24.68
CA MET A 8 -19.49 -2.61 24.44
C MET A 8 -18.88 -3.16 25.74
N ALA A 9 -18.72 -2.32 26.76
CA ALA A 9 -18.26 -2.74 28.09
C ALA A 9 -19.28 -3.65 28.81
N VAL A 10 -20.57 -3.42 28.61
CA VAL A 10 -21.65 -4.26 29.19
C VAL A 10 -21.75 -5.61 28.46
N LEU A 11 -21.60 -5.62 27.12
CA LEU A 11 -21.60 -6.85 26.33
C LEU A 11 -20.38 -7.73 26.66
N THR A 12 -19.21 -7.13 26.88
CA THR A 12 -17.98 -7.88 27.24
C THR A 12 -18.10 -8.45 28.66
N SER A 13 -18.66 -7.71 29.62
CA SER A 13 -18.81 -8.19 30.99
C SER A 13 -19.87 -9.29 31.13
N ALA A 14 -20.99 -9.21 30.40
CA ALA A 14 -22.03 -10.22 30.39
C ALA A 14 -21.60 -11.55 29.72
N ALA A 15 -20.81 -11.46 28.62
CA ALA A 15 -20.25 -12.62 27.93
C ALA A 15 -19.23 -13.37 28.80
N VAL A 16 -18.40 -12.65 29.54
CA VAL A 16 -17.40 -13.24 30.45
C VAL A 16 -18.04 -13.95 31.65
N ALA A 17 -19.12 -13.43 32.21
CA ALA A 17 -19.75 -14.02 33.38
C ALA A 17 -20.46 -15.36 33.12
N ASN A 18 -21.03 -15.56 31.92
CA ASN A 18 -21.72 -16.80 31.55
C ASN A 18 -20.80 -17.92 31.00
N ALA A 19 -19.67 -17.59 30.44
CA ALA A 19 -18.77 -18.56 29.80
C ALA A 19 -17.82 -19.26 30.78
N GLN A 20 -17.60 -18.71 31.98
CA GLN A 20 -16.71 -19.33 32.97
C GLN A 20 -17.22 -20.66 33.53
N LYS A 21 -18.51 -20.98 33.40
CA LYS A 21 -19.12 -22.17 33.96
C LYS A 21 -18.99 -23.46 33.15
N ASN A 22 -18.64 -23.39 31.85
CA ASN A 22 -18.70 -24.54 30.93
C ASN A 22 -17.36 -24.92 30.25
N ALA A 23 -16.24 -24.47 30.77
CA ALA A 23 -14.91 -24.85 30.19
C ALA A 23 -14.47 -26.25 30.69
N ALA A 24 -15.25 -27.28 30.43
CA ALA A 24 -14.85 -28.66 30.66
C ALA A 24 -14.14 -29.21 29.42
N SER A 25 -12.88 -29.58 29.61
CA SER A 25 -12.02 -30.52 28.82
C SER A 25 -12.33 -30.68 27.35
N TYR A 26 -12.12 -29.67 26.56
CA TYR A 26 -11.94 -29.81 25.10
C TYR A 26 -10.44 -29.93 24.78
N ASP A 27 -10.08 -30.88 23.92
CA ASP A 27 -8.68 -31.07 23.51
C ASP A 27 -8.22 -29.89 22.63
N SER A 28 -7.54 -28.92 23.26
CA SER A 28 -7.04 -27.72 22.60
C SER A 28 -6.07 -28.03 21.45
N THR A 29 -5.41 -29.19 21.48
CA THR A 29 -4.45 -29.61 20.44
C THR A 29 -5.13 -29.96 19.13
N LYS A 30 -6.37 -30.45 19.13
CA LYS A 30 -7.14 -30.73 17.91
C LYS A 30 -7.63 -29.47 17.23
N VAL A 31 -7.98 -28.43 17.99
CA VAL A 31 -8.43 -27.16 17.44
C VAL A 31 -7.27 -26.35 16.88
N GLU A 32 -6.11 -26.36 17.53
CA GLU A 32 -4.89 -25.77 16.99
C GLU A 32 -4.51 -26.43 15.66
N LYS A 33 -4.63 -27.76 15.52
CA LYS A 33 -4.41 -28.47 14.25
C LYS A 33 -5.37 -28.03 13.15
N LEU A 34 -6.66 -27.87 13.39
CA LEU A 34 -7.63 -27.41 12.39
C LEU A 34 -7.34 -26.00 11.88
N GLN A 35 -6.82 -25.15 12.76
CA GLN A 35 -6.48 -23.77 12.42
C GLN A 35 -5.15 -23.63 11.69
N GLU A 36 -4.19 -24.47 12.05
CA GLU A 36 -2.90 -24.59 11.34
C GLU A 36 -3.10 -25.02 9.88
N ILE A 37 -4.16 -25.77 9.58
CA ILE A 37 -4.50 -26.30 8.26
C ILE A 37 -4.99 -25.25 7.28
N VAL A 38 -5.89 -24.35 7.70
CA VAL A 38 -6.36 -23.23 6.84
C VAL A 38 -5.19 -22.33 6.42
N VAL A 39 -4.22 -22.18 7.32
CA VAL A 39 -3.04 -21.33 7.12
C VAL A 39 -1.95 -22.08 6.34
N SER A 40 -1.76 -23.37 6.55
CA SER A 40 -0.65 -24.15 5.96
C SER A 40 -0.83 -24.43 4.48
N GLY A 41 -2.06 -24.55 3.98
CA GLY A 41 -2.33 -24.82 2.56
C GLY A 41 -1.89 -23.70 1.61
N VAL A 42 -1.90 -22.45 2.07
CA VAL A 42 -1.65 -21.25 1.24
C VAL A 42 -0.27 -20.66 1.50
N ARG A 43 0.38 -20.99 2.60
CA ARG A 43 1.65 -20.39 3.03
C ARG A 43 2.86 -21.21 2.61
N ALA A 44 3.95 -20.50 2.46
CA ALA A 44 5.26 -21.13 2.33
C ALA A 44 5.58 -21.91 3.61
N GLN A 45 5.90 -23.19 3.46
CA GLN A 45 6.35 -24.05 4.55
C GLN A 45 7.75 -23.63 5.02
N LYS A 46 8.18 -24.13 6.18
CA LYS A 46 9.51 -23.85 6.75
C LYS A 46 10.66 -24.14 5.77
N ASN A 47 10.49 -25.11 4.91
CA ASN A 47 11.50 -25.53 3.92
C ASN A 47 11.29 -24.94 2.51
N ALA A 48 10.38 -24.00 2.36
CA ALA A 48 10.07 -23.39 1.06
C ALA A 48 11.32 -22.78 0.41
N PRO A 49 11.58 -23.03 -0.87
CA PRO A 49 12.83 -22.68 -1.53
C PRO A 49 12.86 -21.24 -2.06
N TYR A 50 12.36 -20.29 -1.29
CA TYR A 50 12.37 -18.86 -1.58
C TYR A 50 12.47 -18.03 -0.29
N ALA A 51 12.74 -16.73 -0.45
CA ALA A 51 12.93 -15.79 0.65
C ALA A 51 11.59 -15.45 1.33
N VAL A 52 11.46 -15.78 2.61
CA VAL A 52 10.24 -15.61 3.40
C VAL A 52 10.54 -14.86 4.70
N THR A 53 9.67 -13.94 5.07
CA THR A 53 9.63 -13.31 6.40
C THR A 53 8.28 -13.57 7.04
N ASN A 54 8.26 -14.05 8.29
CA ASN A 54 7.05 -14.29 9.05
C ASN A 54 6.94 -13.27 10.20
N ILE A 55 5.82 -12.56 10.25
CA ILE A 55 5.49 -11.60 11.30
C ILE A 55 4.47 -12.26 12.24
N LYS A 56 4.77 -12.25 13.51
CA LYS A 56 3.98 -12.94 14.55
C LYS A 56 2.85 -12.06 15.07
N LYS A 57 1.84 -12.70 15.68
CA LYS A 57 0.71 -12.03 16.33
C LYS A 57 1.14 -10.99 17.37
N SER A 58 2.22 -11.25 18.13
CA SER A 58 2.74 -10.30 19.12
C SER A 58 3.20 -8.99 18.47
N GLU A 59 3.96 -9.07 17.38
CA GLU A 59 4.46 -7.92 16.63
C GLU A 59 3.30 -7.12 16.01
N LEU A 60 2.33 -7.81 15.39
CA LEU A 60 1.12 -7.21 14.84
C LEU A 60 0.28 -6.47 15.90
N ASN A 61 0.04 -7.13 17.05
CA ASN A 61 -0.72 -6.53 18.15
C ASN A 61 -0.01 -5.29 18.72
N GLU A 62 1.30 -5.30 18.84
CA GLU A 62 2.06 -4.15 19.29
C GLU A 62 2.05 -3.03 18.26
N PHE A 63 2.25 -3.39 16.99
CA PHE A 63 2.25 -2.42 15.89
C PHE A 63 0.89 -1.74 15.73
N SER A 64 -0.22 -2.43 15.89
CA SER A 64 -1.58 -1.87 15.79
C SER A 64 -1.86 -0.70 16.76
N LYS A 65 -1.01 -0.50 17.79
CA LYS A 65 -1.12 0.60 18.76
C LYS A 65 -0.36 1.86 18.33
N THR A 66 0.42 1.79 17.27
CA THR A 66 1.18 2.94 16.75
C THR A 66 0.33 3.91 15.94
N GLY A 67 -0.86 3.50 15.49
CA GLY A 67 -1.70 4.23 14.56
C GLY A 67 -1.22 4.16 13.10
N GLN A 68 -0.06 3.58 12.84
CA GLN A 68 0.47 3.41 11.49
C GLN A 68 -0.12 2.18 10.78
N GLU A 69 -0.16 2.22 9.46
CA GLU A 69 -0.64 1.14 8.62
C GLU A 69 0.44 0.07 8.37
N LEU A 70 -0.01 -1.14 8.05
CA LEU A 70 0.83 -2.35 7.93
C LEU A 70 2.10 -2.20 7.06
N PRO A 71 2.13 -1.44 5.96
CA PRO A 71 3.36 -1.22 5.19
C PRO A 71 4.56 -0.76 6.01
N PHE A 72 4.35 0.05 7.06
CA PHE A 72 5.44 0.50 7.94
C PHE A 72 6.01 -0.62 8.83
N LEU A 73 5.22 -1.63 9.15
CA LEU A 73 5.72 -2.86 9.77
C LEU A 73 6.47 -3.72 8.75
N PHE A 74 5.94 -3.82 7.53
CA PHE A 74 6.57 -4.61 6.46
C PHE A 74 7.91 -4.01 6.00
N ALA A 75 8.10 -2.70 6.11
CA ALA A 75 9.35 -2.01 5.82
C ALA A 75 10.53 -2.42 6.74
N GLN A 76 10.26 -3.16 7.80
CA GLN A 76 11.29 -3.79 8.63
C GLN A 76 11.85 -5.08 8.00
N THR A 77 11.28 -5.54 6.90
CA THR A 77 11.71 -6.70 6.11
C THR A 77 12.79 -6.29 5.11
N PRO A 78 13.78 -7.16 4.76
CA PRO A 78 14.79 -6.84 3.76
C PRO A 78 14.18 -6.38 2.44
N GLY A 79 14.70 -5.30 1.85
CA GLY A 79 14.29 -4.81 0.53
C GLY A 79 12.89 -4.17 0.46
N VAL A 80 12.27 -3.87 1.60
CA VAL A 80 10.96 -3.22 1.66
C VAL A 80 11.09 -1.77 2.10
N ILE A 81 10.39 -0.86 1.43
CA ILE A 81 10.20 0.54 1.83
C ILE A 81 8.72 0.88 1.88
N ALA A 82 8.35 1.84 2.74
CA ALA A 82 6.98 2.34 2.86
C ALA A 82 6.97 3.86 3.05
N TRP A 83 5.91 4.50 2.60
CA TRP A 83 5.65 5.93 2.80
C TRP A 83 4.16 6.22 2.83
N SER A 84 3.78 7.41 3.30
CA SER A 84 2.39 7.90 3.27
C SER A 84 2.33 9.37 2.88
N GLU A 85 1.26 9.77 2.23
CA GLU A 85 1.06 11.14 1.79
C GLU A 85 0.89 12.13 2.94
N ASN A 86 0.26 11.70 4.03
CA ASN A 86 0.08 12.57 5.21
C ASN A 86 1.32 12.69 6.10
N GLY A 87 2.39 11.93 5.81
CA GLY A 87 3.67 11.96 6.51
C GLY A 87 3.70 11.26 7.88
N LEU A 88 2.61 10.63 8.33
CA LEU A 88 2.52 9.94 9.63
C LEU A 88 2.44 8.42 9.54
N GLY A 89 2.18 7.89 8.34
CA GLY A 89 1.94 6.47 8.12
C GLY A 89 0.49 6.07 8.31
N THR A 90 -0.44 6.99 8.14
CA THR A 90 -1.89 6.79 8.14
C THR A 90 -2.50 7.43 6.88
N GLY A 91 -3.69 7.00 6.47
CA GLY A 91 -4.31 7.49 5.22
C GLY A 91 -3.71 6.80 4.00
N THR A 92 -3.46 7.54 2.91
CA THR A 92 -2.91 6.95 1.69
C THR A 92 -1.46 6.53 1.89
N THR A 93 -1.25 5.22 2.00
CA THR A 93 0.04 4.60 2.30
C THR A 93 0.43 3.62 1.19
N TYR A 94 1.71 3.59 0.87
CA TYR A 94 2.28 2.78 -0.21
C TYR A 94 3.49 2.00 0.28
N MET A 95 3.87 0.97 -0.51
CA MET A 95 5.09 0.20 -0.27
C MET A 95 5.73 -0.29 -1.57
N ARG A 96 6.99 -0.72 -1.46
CA ARG A 96 7.71 -1.42 -2.54
C ARG A 96 8.50 -2.58 -1.95
N ILE A 97 8.53 -3.69 -2.69
CA ILE A 97 9.38 -4.85 -2.38
C ILE A 97 10.41 -4.99 -3.50
N ARG A 98 11.71 -4.94 -3.18
CA ARG A 98 12.81 -4.98 -4.17
C ARG A 98 12.65 -3.94 -5.29
N GLY A 99 12.03 -2.78 -4.98
CA GLY A 99 11.70 -1.73 -5.93
C GLY A 99 10.44 -1.97 -6.78
N ALA A 100 9.79 -3.12 -6.67
CA ALA A 100 8.48 -3.37 -7.29
C ALA A 100 7.37 -2.70 -6.48
N GLY A 101 6.51 -1.92 -7.14
CA GLY A 101 5.42 -1.17 -6.51
C GLY A 101 4.22 -2.04 -6.11
N ASP A 102 3.24 -1.40 -5.47
CA ASP A 102 2.05 -2.04 -4.88
C ASP A 102 1.29 -2.93 -5.86
N SER A 103 1.12 -2.51 -7.11
CA SER A 103 0.40 -3.27 -8.13
C SER A 103 1.11 -4.57 -8.59
N ARG A 104 2.35 -4.79 -8.14
CA ARG A 104 3.13 -6.02 -8.35
C ARG A 104 3.25 -6.87 -7.10
N ILE A 105 2.51 -6.52 -6.05
CA ILE A 105 2.50 -7.22 -4.77
C ILE A 105 1.12 -7.85 -4.59
N ASN A 106 1.08 -9.18 -4.58
CA ASN A 106 -0.15 -9.91 -4.32
C ASN A 106 -0.44 -9.95 -2.82
N VAL A 107 -1.65 -9.60 -2.40
CA VAL A 107 -2.09 -9.62 -1.00
C VAL A 107 -3.30 -10.51 -0.86
N THR A 108 -3.24 -11.46 0.07
CA THR A 108 -4.35 -12.36 0.37
C THR A 108 -4.72 -12.35 1.85
N LEU A 109 -5.99 -12.58 2.16
CA LEU A 109 -6.45 -12.85 3.52
C LEU A 109 -7.02 -14.28 3.59
N ASP A 110 -6.35 -15.16 4.33
CA ASP A 110 -6.70 -16.59 4.40
C ASP A 110 -6.84 -17.25 3.01
N GLY A 111 -6.00 -16.82 2.05
CA GLY A 111 -5.99 -17.28 0.67
C GLY A 111 -6.97 -16.57 -0.27
N VAL A 112 -7.86 -15.72 0.23
CA VAL A 112 -8.75 -14.90 -0.60
C VAL A 112 -8.00 -13.67 -1.10
N PRO A 113 -7.94 -13.39 -2.42
CA PRO A 113 -7.32 -12.19 -2.97
C PRO A 113 -7.97 -10.91 -2.44
N LEU A 114 -7.15 -9.91 -2.09
CA LEU A 114 -7.60 -8.60 -1.60
C LEU A 114 -7.26 -7.46 -2.56
N ASN A 115 -6.39 -7.67 -3.53
CA ASN A 115 -6.05 -6.65 -4.50
C ASN A 115 -7.30 -6.21 -5.28
N SER A 116 -7.45 -4.89 -5.50
CA SER A 116 -8.41 -4.36 -6.46
C SER A 116 -8.15 -5.00 -7.83
N PRO A 117 -9.15 -5.59 -8.49
CA PRO A 117 -8.90 -6.30 -9.74
C PRO A 117 -8.40 -5.41 -10.89
N GLU A 118 -8.75 -4.14 -10.93
CA GLU A 118 -8.33 -3.20 -11.99
C GLU A 118 -6.98 -2.54 -11.69
N ASP A 119 -6.77 -2.08 -10.44
CA ASP A 119 -5.54 -1.40 -10.02
C ASP A 119 -4.46 -2.40 -9.58
N GLN A 120 -4.84 -3.66 -9.39
CA GLN A 120 -3.98 -4.79 -8.98
C GLN A 120 -3.19 -4.52 -7.70
N CYS A 121 -3.66 -3.60 -6.87
CA CYS A 121 -3.06 -3.23 -5.58
C CYS A 121 -4.08 -3.25 -4.45
N VAL A 122 -3.58 -3.14 -3.24
CA VAL A 122 -4.38 -2.94 -2.03
C VAL A 122 -4.24 -1.49 -1.59
N PHE A 123 -5.34 -0.82 -1.34
CA PHE A 123 -5.35 0.49 -0.69
C PHE A 123 -5.27 0.30 0.82
N TRP A 124 -4.06 0.50 1.39
CA TRP A 124 -3.79 0.21 2.80
C TRP A 124 -4.59 1.07 3.77
N ALA A 125 -5.00 2.26 3.35
CA ALA A 125 -5.91 3.11 4.10
C ALA A 125 -7.25 2.41 4.41
N ASN A 126 -7.76 1.60 3.47
CA ASN A 126 -8.93 0.75 3.64
C ASN A 126 -8.70 -0.45 4.56
N MET A 127 -7.45 -0.71 4.94
CA MET A 127 -7.05 -1.82 5.81
C MET A 127 -6.45 -1.32 7.13
N ASN A 128 -6.73 -0.09 7.49
CA ASN A 128 -6.29 0.47 8.76
C ASN A 128 -6.74 -0.42 9.90
N SER A 129 -5.78 -0.78 10.76
CA SER A 129 -6.05 -1.60 11.94
C SER A 129 -6.16 -3.11 11.73
N TYR A 130 -5.96 -3.63 10.52
CA TYR A 130 -5.91 -5.07 10.28
C TYR A 130 -4.87 -5.76 11.16
N GLY A 131 -3.80 -5.09 11.56
CA GLY A 131 -2.82 -5.63 12.50
C GLY A 131 -3.44 -6.22 13.78
N SER A 132 -4.57 -5.65 14.27
CA SER A 132 -5.28 -6.17 15.44
C SER A 132 -6.14 -7.40 15.14
N LEU A 133 -6.55 -7.60 13.87
CA LEU A 133 -7.40 -8.68 13.40
C LEU A 133 -6.62 -9.91 12.95
N LEU A 134 -5.32 -9.72 12.65
CA LEU A 134 -4.47 -10.76 12.11
C LEU A 134 -3.84 -11.63 13.19
N GLY A 135 -3.65 -12.89 12.86
CA GLY A 135 -2.88 -13.86 13.65
C GLY A 135 -1.41 -13.90 13.27
N SER A 136 -1.13 -13.69 12.00
CA SER A 136 0.24 -13.62 11.46
C SER A 136 0.24 -13.07 10.03
N VAL A 137 1.40 -12.65 9.57
CA VAL A 137 1.64 -12.26 8.17
C VAL A 137 2.86 -12.99 7.67
N GLN A 138 2.80 -13.44 6.41
CA GLN A 138 3.95 -13.97 5.71
C GLN A 138 4.24 -13.13 4.48
N ILE A 139 5.46 -12.62 4.37
CA ILE A 139 5.94 -11.86 3.22
C ILE A 139 6.90 -12.75 2.43
N GLN A 140 6.51 -13.09 1.21
CA GLN A 140 7.34 -13.79 0.24
C GLN A 140 7.88 -12.74 -0.74
N ARG A 141 9.18 -12.64 -0.87
CA ARG A 141 9.81 -11.71 -1.81
C ARG A 141 10.08 -12.42 -3.13
N GLY A 142 9.91 -11.71 -4.26
CA GLY A 142 9.97 -12.30 -5.61
C GLY A 142 8.70 -13.07 -5.99
N VAL A 143 8.82 -13.93 -6.98
CA VAL A 143 7.73 -14.78 -7.49
C VAL A 143 7.46 -15.91 -6.51
N GLY A 144 6.60 -15.74 -5.58
CA GLY A 144 6.24 -16.74 -4.58
C GLY A 144 5.49 -17.98 -5.14
N SER A 145 4.81 -18.71 -4.25
CA SER A 145 4.02 -19.90 -4.59
C SER A 145 2.74 -19.52 -5.35
N SER A 146 2.30 -20.37 -6.29
CA SER A 146 1.04 -20.23 -7.02
C SER A 146 -0.21 -20.39 -6.16
N THR A 147 -0.07 -20.90 -4.94
CA THR A 147 -1.17 -21.07 -3.98
C THR A 147 -1.81 -19.77 -3.51
N ASN A 148 -1.21 -18.63 -3.81
CA ASN A 148 -1.71 -17.31 -3.42
C ASN A 148 -2.64 -16.66 -4.48
N GLY A 149 -3.08 -17.40 -5.51
CA GLY A 149 -4.00 -16.91 -6.53
C GLY A 149 -3.30 -16.17 -7.66
N ASP A 150 -3.49 -14.86 -7.75
CA ASP A 150 -2.97 -14.03 -8.84
C ASP A 150 -1.45 -14.11 -8.96
N GLY A 151 -0.95 -13.82 -10.16
CA GLY A 151 0.48 -13.87 -10.42
C GLY A 151 1.27 -12.91 -9.56
N ALA A 152 1.85 -13.39 -8.45
CA ALA A 152 2.82 -12.61 -7.68
C ALA A 152 4.01 -12.26 -8.56
N PHE A 153 4.34 -11.00 -8.64
CA PHE A 153 5.36 -10.48 -9.55
C PHE A 153 6.55 -9.88 -8.80
N GLY A 154 6.31 -9.02 -7.83
CA GLY A 154 7.33 -8.43 -6.96
C GLY A 154 7.40 -9.08 -5.58
N GLY A 155 6.27 -9.61 -5.14
CA GLY A 155 6.14 -10.27 -3.84
C GLY A 155 4.72 -10.70 -3.54
N THR A 156 4.56 -11.47 -2.46
CA THR A 156 3.26 -11.87 -1.91
C THR A 156 3.21 -11.57 -0.42
N ILE A 157 2.10 -11.00 0.02
CA ILE A 157 1.78 -10.78 1.43
C ILE A 157 0.56 -11.64 1.79
N ALA A 158 0.81 -12.75 2.48
CA ALA A 158 -0.24 -13.64 2.94
C ALA A 158 -0.64 -13.27 4.37
N LEU A 159 -1.79 -12.60 4.50
CA LEU A 159 -2.40 -12.26 5.78
C LEU A 159 -3.20 -13.46 6.29
N SER A 160 -3.07 -13.77 7.56
CA SER A 160 -3.93 -14.76 8.21
C SER A 160 -4.72 -14.13 9.32
N SER A 161 -6.02 -14.31 9.29
CA SER A 161 -6.90 -13.84 10.36
C SER A 161 -6.56 -14.52 11.69
N ALA A 162 -6.79 -13.80 12.78
CA ALA A 162 -6.58 -14.35 14.11
C ALA A 162 -7.47 -15.58 14.33
N THR A 163 -6.86 -16.59 14.93
CA THR A 163 -7.52 -17.80 15.40
C THR A 163 -8.59 -17.43 16.41
N PRO A 164 -9.86 -17.90 16.26
CA PRO A 164 -10.88 -17.74 17.28
C PRO A 164 -10.43 -18.31 18.62
N SER A 165 -10.63 -17.57 19.70
CA SER A 165 -10.24 -18.02 21.03
C SER A 165 -11.22 -19.05 21.56
N LEU A 166 -10.72 -20.19 22.07
CA LEU A 166 -11.55 -21.18 22.78
C LEU A 166 -11.98 -20.70 24.17
N ARG A 167 -11.30 -19.69 24.72
CA ARG A 167 -11.60 -19.09 26.00
C ARG A 167 -12.23 -17.72 25.79
N PRO A 168 -13.23 -17.37 26.63
CA PRO A 168 -13.81 -16.04 26.60
C PRO A 168 -12.76 -14.99 26.95
N GLY A 169 -12.85 -13.83 26.34
CA GLY A 169 -11.94 -12.73 26.63
C GLY A 169 -12.12 -11.54 25.72
N GLY A 170 -11.43 -10.46 26.04
CA GLY A 170 -11.47 -9.24 25.28
C GLY A 170 -10.23 -8.38 25.49
N GLU A 171 -10.10 -7.41 24.64
CA GLU A 171 -9.05 -6.39 24.72
C GLU A 171 -9.65 -5.03 24.37
N VAL A 172 -9.25 -3.99 25.09
CA VAL A 172 -9.54 -2.60 24.76
C VAL A 172 -8.23 -1.85 24.77
N SER A 173 -8.02 -0.99 23.78
CA SER A 173 -6.81 -0.19 23.63
C SER A 173 -7.11 1.25 23.26
N PHE A 174 -6.30 2.16 23.80
CA PHE A 174 -6.31 3.58 23.50
C PHE A 174 -4.89 4.04 23.22
N SER A 175 -4.73 4.89 22.23
CA SER A 175 -3.46 5.56 21.96
C SER A 175 -3.72 7.03 21.63
N TYR A 176 -2.80 7.89 22.05
CA TYR A 176 -2.83 9.31 21.72
C TYR A 176 -1.41 9.84 21.52
N GLY A 177 -1.23 10.74 20.57
CA GLY A 177 0.10 11.25 20.25
C GLY A 177 0.13 12.51 19.38
N SER A 178 1.27 12.73 18.76
CA SER A 178 1.54 13.89 17.91
C SER A 178 0.48 14.07 16.83
N TYR A 179 0.23 15.31 16.43
CA TYR A 179 -0.79 15.70 15.45
C TYR A 179 -2.20 15.22 15.82
N ASN A 180 -2.54 15.28 17.11
CA ASN A 180 -3.81 14.81 17.66
C ASN A 180 -4.20 13.40 17.18
N THR A 181 -3.19 12.57 16.89
CA THR A 181 -3.46 11.21 16.45
C THR A 181 -4.03 10.41 17.60
N PHE A 182 -5.27 9.96 17.43
CA PHE A 182 -6.02 9.17 18.40
C PHE A 182 -6.39 7.82 17.76
N ASN A 183 -6.09 6.75 18.49
CA ASN A 183 -6.41 5.40 18.05
C ASN A 183 -7.18 4.69 19.16
N PHE A 184 -8.30 4.09 18.80
CA PHE A 184 -9.15 3.30 19.70
C PHE A 184 -9.41 1.93 19.09
N GLY A 185 -9.26 0.88 19.89
CA GLY A 185 -9.57 -0.48 19.47
C GLY A 185 -10.24 -1.29 20.57
N GLY A 186 -11.12 -2.18 20.16
CA GLY A 186 -11.75 -3.15 21.04
C GLY A 186 -12.00 -4.46 20.31
N LYS A 187 -11.77 -5.60 20.96
CA LYS A 187 -12.09 -6.93 20.44
C LYS A 187 -12.56 -7.84 21.54
N PHE A 188 -13.40 -8.79 21.17
CA PHE A 188 -13.93 -9.80 22.11
C PHE A 188 -14.07 -11.16 21.43
N SER A 189 -14.11 -12.21 22.24
CA SER A 189 -14.50 -13.55 21.83
C SER A 189 -15.33 -14.18 22.95
N THR A 190 -16.39 -14.91 22.56
CA THR A 190 -17.22 -15.64 23.51
C THR A 190 -16.51 -16.86 24.07
N GLY A 191 -15.42 -17.28 23.45
CA GLY A 191 -14.93 -18.64 23.65
C GLY A 191 -15.89 -19.68 23.07
N LEU A 192 -15.64 -20.94 23.35
CA LEU A 192 -16.43 -22.07 22.84
C LEU A 192 -17.79 -22.15 23.55
N LEU A 193 -18.86 -22.00 22.79
CA LEU A 193 -20.26 -22.12 23.20
C LEU A 193 -20.83 -23.47 22.73
N GLY A 194 -21.44 -24.24 23.64
CA GLY A 194 -22.07 -25.51 23.31
C GLY A 194 -21.15 -26.52 22.64
N ASN A 195 -19.84 -26.43 22.87
CA ASN A 195 -18.77 -27.25 22.29
C ASN A 195 -18.56 -27.09 20.78
N HIS A 196 -19.26 -26.18 20.10
CA HIS A 196 -19.19 -26.04 18.64
C HIS A 196 -19.05 -24.63 18.14
N TRP A 197 -19.57 -23.61 18.83
CA TRP A 197 -19.69 -22.26 18.30
C TRP A 197 -18.75 -21.28 18.97
N ILE A 198 -18.16 -20.39 18.18
CA ILE A 198 -17.44 -19.21 18.67
C ILE A 198 -17.96 -17.99 17.92
N ILE A 199 -18.22 -16.92 18.67
CA ILE A 199 -18.54 -15.60 18.12
C ILE A 199 -17.43 -14.65 18.55
N ASP A 200 -16.87 -13.94 17.60
CA ASP A 200 -15.82 -12.95 17.83
C ASP A 200 -16.13 -11.66 17.08
N GLY A 201 -15.68 -10.55 17.63
CA GLY A 201 -15.89 -9.25 17.04
C GLY A 201 -14.81 -8.27 17.42
N ALA A 202 -14.60 -7.27 16.55
CA ALA A 202 -13.66 -6.19 16.81
C ALA A 202 -14.13 -4.89 16.15
N TYR A 203 -13.68 -3.79 16.72
CA TYR A 203 -13.79 -2.46 16.14
C TYR A 203 -12.50 -1.71 16.38
N HIS A 204 -12.08 -0.94 15.39
CA HIS A 204 -10.91 -0.10 15.50
C HIS A 204 -11.08 1.17 14.68
N GLN A 205 -10.58 2.30 15.20
CA GLN A 205 -10.61 3.59 14.51
C GLN A 205 -9.37 4.40 14.85
N THR A 206 -8.82 5.07 13.83
CA THR A 206 -7.76 6.05 13.94
C THR A 206 -8.26 7.40 13.42
N ASN A 207 -7.98 8.46 14.15
CA ASN A 207 -8.17 9.85 13.72
C ASN A 207 -6.83 10.57 13.84
N THR A 208 -6.56 11.51 12.95
CA THR A 208 -5.32 12.31 12.96
C THR A 208 -5.54 13.66 12.28
N ASP A 209 -4.75 14.66 12.66
CA ASP A 209 -4.67 15.91 11.90
C ASP A 209 -3.74 15.81 10.68
N GLY A 210 -2.87 14.79 10.65
CA GLY A 210 -1.85 14.62 9.62
C GLY A 210 -0.67 15.57 9.79
N PHE A 211 0.49 15.21 9.22
CA PHE A 211 1.65 16.10 9.22
C PHE A 211 1.53 17.15 8.12
N ILE A 212 1.10 16.78 6.92
CA ILE A 212 0.90 17.71 5.79
C ILE A 212 -0.41 18.50 6.00
N HIS A 213 -0.45 19.76 5.61
CA HIS A 213 -1.64 20.59 5.76
C HIS A 213 -2.84 20.01 4.98
N GLY A 214 -4.03 20.02 5.58
CA GLY A 214 -5.24 19.50 4.98
C GLY A 214 -5.37 17.98 4.95
N THR A 215 -4.42 17.21 5.55
CA THR A 215 -4.46 15.74 5.56
C THR A 215 -5.09 15.14 6.82
N SER A 216 -5.85 15.92 7.57
CA SER A 216 -6.62 15.37 8.68
C SER A 216 -7.61 14.31 8.18
N GLY A 217 -7.81 13.26 8.95
CA GLY A 217 -8.69 12.18 8.52
C GLY A 217 -9.05 11.21 9.63
N ARG A 218 -9.95 10.30 9.27
CA ARG A 218 -10.32 9.15 10.08
C ARG A 218 -10.44 7.92 9.19
N SER A 219 -9.99 6.79 9.70
CA SER A 219 -10.18 5.50 9.08
C SER A 219 -10.39 4.44 10.15
N GLY A 220 -10.96 3.32 9.80
CA GLY A 220 -11.18 2.26 10.73
C GLY A 220 -11.78 1.02 10.12
N SER A 221 -11.94 -0.01 10.95
CA SER A 221 -12.55 -1.27 10.56
C SER A 221 -13.44 -1.83 11.67
N TYR A 222 -14.42 -2.60 11.27
CA TYR A 222 -15.17 -3.48 12.14
C TYR A 222 -15.10 -4.91 11.62
N TYR A 223 -15.16 -5.85 12.53
CA TYR A 223 -15.09 -7.25 12.24
C TYR A 223 -16.14 -8.01 13.05
N GLY A 224 -16.85 -8.94 12.39
CA GLY A 224 -17.70 -9.91 12.99
C GLY A 224 -17.39 -11.31 12.46
N GLY A 225 -17.18 -12.26 13.37
CA GLY A 225 -16.86 -13.63 13.04
C GLY A 225 -17.81 -14.62 13.74
N VAL A 226 -18.24 -15.64 12.99
CA VAL A 226 -18.96 -16.80 13.53
C VAL A 226 -18.26 -18.06 13.05
N THR A 227 -17.82 -18.87 13.99
CA THR A 227 -17.15 -20.14 13.70
C THR A 227 -17.98 -21.28 14.27
N TRP A 228 -18.26 -22.27 13.45
CA TRP A 228 -18.74 -23.56 13.87
C TRP A 228 -17.67 -24.62 13.64
N MET A 229 -17.44 -25.50 14.59
CA MET A 229 -16.42 -26.53 14.50
C MET A 229 -16.87 -27.86 15.09
N LYS A 230 -16.38 -28.91 14.47
CA LYS A 230 -16.53 -30.29 14.96
C LYS A 230 -15.22 -31.02 14.59
N GLU A 231 -14.80 -31.96 15.40
CA GLU A 231 -13.51 -32.71 15.36
C GLU A 231 -12.58 -32.50 14.14
N ASN A 232 -13.07 -32.76 12.92
CA ASN A 232 -12.31 -32.70 11.68
C ASN A 232 -12.83 -31.67 10.65
N PHE A 233 -13.83 -30.88 11.02
CA PHE A 233 -14.48 -29.92 10.12
C PHE A 233 -14.77 -28.60 10.80
N GLN A 234 -14.54 -27.50 10.06
CA GLN A 234 -14.80 -26.14 10.52
C GLN A 234 -15.46 -25.33 9.40
N ILE A 235 -16.46 -24.55 9.76
CA ILE A 235 -16.99 -23.46 8.91
C ILE A 235 -16.80 -22.16 9.67
N ARG A 236 -16.34 -21.13 8.98
CA ARG A 236 -16.16 -19.80 9.52
C ARG A 236 -16.71 -18.75 8.56
N TYR A 237 -17.65 -17.96 9.03
CA TYR A 237 -18.07 -16.73 8.37
C TYR A 237 -17.35 -15.53 8.97
N LYS A 238 -16.87 -14.63 8.13
CA LYS A 238 -16.22 -13.38 8.52
C LYS A 238 -16.84 -12.24 7.72
N ASN A 239 -17.23 -11.19 8.42
CA ASN A 239 -17.56 -9.90 7.82
C ASN A 239 -16.57 -8.86 8.32
N ILE A 240 -15.90 -8.17 7.38
CA ILE A 240 -14.91 -7.14 7.66
C ILE A 240 -15.32 -5.90 6.88
N GLY A 241 -15.74 -4.87 7.61
CA GLY A 241 -16.06 -3.59 7.01
C GLY A 241 -14.97 -2.56 7.30
N ASN A 242 -14.64 -1.77 6.30
CA ASN A 242 -13.63 -0.72 6.37
C ASN A 242 -14.26 0.60 5.96
N PHE A 243 -13.82 1.68 6.56
CA PHE A 243 -14.24 3.03 6.20
C PHE A 243 -13.08 3.99 6.33
N GLU A 244 -13.02 4.95 5.41
CA GLU A 244 -12.12 6.08 5.51
C GLU A 244 -12.74 7.37 5.01
N ARG A 245 -12.31 8.47 5.60
CA ARG A 245 -12.37 9.82 5.08
C ARG A 245 -11.04 10.48 5.41
N THR A 246 -10.14 10.49 4.47
CA THR A 246 -8.76 10.94 4.65
C THR A 246 -8.47 12.16 3.77
N GLY A 247 -7.80 13.15 4.33
CA GLY A 247 -7.32 14.29 3.56
C GLY A 247 -6.15 13.88 2.67
N GLN A 248 -6.09 14.42 1.46
CA GLN A 248 -5.16 13.99 0.41
C GLN A 248 -4.02 14.98 0.20
N ALA A 249 -2.86 14.46 -0.20
CA ALA A 249 -1.68 15.23 -0.53
C ALA A 249 -0.83 14.59 -1.65
N TRP A 250 -1.48 14.00 -2.66
CA TRP A 250 -0.78 13.27 -3.74
C TRP A 250 0.18 14.15 -4.56
N ASN A 251 -0.04 15.48 -4.61
CA ASN A 251 0.91 16.40 -5.24
C ASN A 251 2.23 16.55 -4.44
N GLY A 252 2.27 16.02 -3.20
CA GLY A 252 3.41 16.20 -2.31
C GLY A 252 3.66 17.68 -1.95
N VAL A 253 4.77 17.93 -1.30
CA VAL A 253 5.28 19.27 -1.03
C VAL A 253 6.02 19.74 -2.29
N THR A 254 5.43 20.66 -3.03
CA THR A 254 6.01 21.25 -4.24
C THR A 254 6.01 22.76 -4.17
N ALA A 255 6.91 23.41 -4.90
CA ALA A 255 7.08 24.84 -4.86
C ALA A 255 6.12 25.62 -5.76
N GLY A 256 5.15 24.96 -6.39
CA GLY A 256 4.19 25.64 -7.26
C GLY A 256 2.95 24.80 -7.55
N ASN A 257 1.94 25.43 -8.12
CA ASN A 257 0.69 24.80 -8.54
C ASN A 257 0.39 25.06 -10.02
N GLY A 258 1.38 24.94 -10.88
CA GLY A 258 1.27 25.03 -12.33
C GLY A 258 1.85 26.30 -12.94
N ASP A 259 1.23 27.45 -12.74
CA ASP A 259 1.62 28.66 -13.48
C ASP A 259 2.82 29.41 -12.86
N TYR A 260 3.07 29.23 -11.57
CA TYR A 260 4.17 29.87 -10.84
C TYR A 260 4.84 28.88 -9.90
N SER A 261 6.05 28.50 -10.20
CA SER A 261 6.83 27.58 -9.38
C SER A 261 8.00 28.33 -8.74
N LEU A 262 8.19 28.14 -7.42
CA LEU A 262 9.41 28.57 -6.74
C LEU A 262 10.64 27.80 -7.23
N MET A 263 10.44 26.74 -7.97
CA MET A 263 11.46 25.80 -8.42
C MET A 263 11.87 25.99 -9.88
N ASP A 264 11.14 26.75 -10.66
CA ASP A 264 11.40 26.93 -12.08
C ASP A 264 12.51 27.95 -12.39
N GLY A 265 13.26 28.32 -11.43
CA GLY A 265 14.34 29.27 -11.61
C GLY A 265 13.81 30.64 -11.99
N SER A 266 14.67 31.50 -12.41
CA SER A 266 14.25 32.84 -12.77
C SER A 266 14.48 33.11 -14.23
N TYR A 267 13.47 33.65 -14.85
CA TYR A 267 13.53 34.18 -16.17
C TYR A 267 14.58 35.31 -16.34
N ASP A 268 14.93 35.99 -15.23
CA ASP A 268 15.80 37.16 -15.28
C ASP A 268 17.30 36.83 -15.36
N ASP A 269 17.72 35.62 -14.96
CA ASP A 269 19.10 35.17 -15.05
C ASP A 269 19.35 34.14 -16.15
N GLY A 270 18.28 33.82 -16.93
CA GLY A 270 18.35 32.83 -17.98
C GLY A 270 18.49 31.39 -17.48
N SER A 271 18.28 31.15 -16.17
CA SER A 271 18.40 29.85 -15.56
C SER A 271 17.03 29.17 -15.47
N TRP A 272 16.92 28.02 -16.08
CA TRP A 272 15.77 27.11 -15.99
C TRP A 272 16.04 25.97 -15.02
N THR A 273 17.01 26.10 -14.18
CA THR A 273 17.29 25.11 -13.15
C THR A 273 16.31 25.27 -11.98
N TYR A 274 15.84 24.16 -11.52
CA TYR A 274 14.94 23.92 -10.43
C TYR A 274 15.07 24.83 -9.19
N ASN A 275 16.19 25.44 -8.95
CA ASN A 275 16.49 26.18 -7.70
C ASN A 275 17.42 27.40 -7.90
N ALA A 276 17.63 27.84 -9.12
CA ALA A 276 18.65 28.83 -9.41
C ALA A 276 18.46 30.18 -8.69
N LYS A 277 17.22 30.63 -8.49
CA LYS A 277 16.90 31.92 -7.83
C LYS A 277 16.44 31.78 -6.40
N THR A 278 15.74 30.71 -6.07
CA THR A 278 15.14 30.51 -4.75
C THR A 278 16.06 29.85 -3.76
N GLY A 279 17.14 29.19 -4.22
CA GLY A 279 18.04 28.37 -3.39
C GLY A 279 17.41 27.07 -2.89
N ILE A 280 16.29 26.66 -3.48
CA ILE A 280 15.57 25.44 -3.10
C ILE A 280 16.14 24.26 -3.88
N HIS A 281 16.88 23.39 -3.20
CA HIS A 281 17.55 22.22 -3.78
C HIS A 281 16.92 20.89 -3.36
N GLY A 282 15.95 20.92 -2.44
CA GLY A 282 15.33 19.70 -1.94
C GLY A 282 14.32 19.98 -0.83
N TYR A 283 13.75 18.91 -0.28
CA TYR A 283 12.73 19.01 0.77
C TYR A 283 13.18 19.79 2.01
N LYS A 284 14.45 19.67 2.41
CA LYS A 284 14.98 20.42 3.55
C LYS A 284 14.90 21.93 3.34
N ASP A 285 15.15 22.38 2.12
CA ASP A 285 15.10 23.81 1.79
C ASP A 285 13.65 24.30 1.77
N MET A 286 12.72 23.51 1.23
CA MET A 286 11.28 23.78 1.34
C MET A 286 10.86 23.93 2.80
N TYR A 287 11.34 23.05 3.68
CA TYR A 287 11.07 23.15 5.11
C TYR A 287 11.62 24.43 5.73
N ASN A 288 12.83 24.83 5.35
CA ASN A 288 13.52 26.02 5.89
C ASN A 288 12.85 27.33 5.46
N VAL A 289 12.11 27.35 4.38
CA VAL A 289 11.37 28.54 3.90
C VAL A 289 9.87 28.48 4.28
N GLY A 290 9.50 27.64 5.26
CA GLY A 290 8.15 27.57 5.80
C GLY A 290 7.20 26.62 5.07
N LEU A 291 7.63 26.00 3.97
CA LEU A 291 6.77 25.18 3.09
C LEU A 291 6.87 23.68 3.34
N GLY A 292 7.49 23.23 4.43
CA GLY A 292 7.71 21.82 4.71
C GLY A 292 6.45 20.97 4.93
N ARG A 293 5.29 21.61 5.07
CA ARG A 293 3.97 20.96 5.22
C ARG A 293 2.95 21.44 4.18
N TYR A 294 3.41 22.20 3.19
CA TYR A 294 2.59 22.81 2.15
C TYR A 294 1.88 21.75 1.30
N ASN A 295 0.62 22.02 0.96
CA ASN A 295 -0.22 21.11 0.18
C ASN A 295 -1.06 21.86 -0.84
N THR A 296 -0.75 21.73 -2.11
CA THR A 296 -1.45 22.41 -3.22
C THR A 296 -2.91 21.98 -3.37
N LEU A 297 -3.34 20.86 -2.76
CA LEU A 297 -4.74 20.44 -2.73
C LEU A 297 -5.56 21.14 -1.64
N TYR A 298 -4.90 21.92 -0.77
CA TYR A 298 -5.51 22.57 0.39
C TYR A 298 -5.32 24.10 0.40
N GLU A 299 -4.18 24.55 -0.08
CA GLU A 299 -3.74 25.94 -0.03
C GLU A 299 -2.87 26.28 -1.24
N LYS A 300 -2.69 27.56 -1.48
CA LYS A 300 -1.78 28.11 -2.50
C LYS A 300 -0.84 29.13 -1.85
N LEU A 301 0.24 29.49 -2.55
CA LEU A 301 1.13 30.55 -2.13
C LEU A 301 0.36 31.89 -2.15
N ALA A 302 0.51 32.68 -1.10
CA ALA A 302 -0.05 34.02 -1.03
C ALA A 302 0.71 34.97 -2.00
N THR A 303 -0.04 35.70 -2.80
CA THR A 303 0.50 36.65 -3.78
C THR A 303 0.10 38.07 -3.40
N GLY A 304 1.04 39.00 -3.43
CA GLY A 304 0.81 40.43 -3.22
C GLY A 304 0.21 41.11 -4.44
N ASP A 305 -0.14 42.39 -4.27
CA ASP A 305 -0.69 43.24 -5.36
C ASP A 305 0.32 43.42 -6.52
N ASP A 306 1.59 43.26 -6.25
CA ASP A 306 2.69 43.29 -7.22
C ASP A 306 2.85 41.99 -8.01
N GLY A 307 2.06 40.94 -7.70
CA GLY A 307 2.15 39.63 -8.30
C GLY A 307 3.25 38.72 -7.72
N LEU A 308 4.01 39.21 -6.71
CA LEU A 308 5.09 38.45 -6.07
C LEU A 308 4.57 37.64 -4.88
N PHE A 309 5.27 36.52 -4.58
CA PHE A 309 4.95 35.70 -3.42
C PHE A 309 5.29 36.44 -2.11
N VAL A 310 4.34 36.45 -1.18
CA VAL A 310 4.49 37.14 0.12
C VAL A 310 5.31 36.28 1.09
N LYS A 311 6.21 36.97 1.83
CA LYS A 311 6.99 36.35 2.90
C LYS A 311 6.74 37.01 4.24
N ASP A 312 6.85 36.26 5.34
CA ASP A 312 6.86 36.84 6.70
C ASP A 312 8.20 37.51 7.05
N ALA A 313 8.27 38.07 8.24
CA ALA A 313 9.48 38.77 8.74
C ALA A 313 10.69 37.82 8.89
N ASN A 314 10.49 36.51 8.93
CA ASN A 314 11.54 35.49 9.03
C ASN A 314 11.97 34.95 7.65
N GLY A 315 11.36 35.44 6.57
CA GLY A 315 11.63 35.00 5.22
C GLY A 315 10.87 33.75 4.77
N ASN A 316 9.90 33.26 5.56
CA ASN A 316 9.05 32.14 5.18
C ASN A 316 7.99 32.59 4.18
N TYR A 317 7.73 31.79 3.17
CA TYR A 317 6.60 31.99 2.27
C TYR A 317 5.27 31.83 3.01
N LEU A 318 4.34 32.74 2.77
CA LEU A 318 2.98 32.64 3.29
C LEU A 318 2.09 31.87 2.33
N THR A 319 1.11 31.17 2.89
CA THR A 319 0.11 30.40 2.15
C THR A 319 -1.29 30.91 2.48
N GLU A 320 -2.24 30.73 1.57
CA GLU A 320 -3.64 31.01 1.78
C GLU A 320 -4.54 29.86 1.33
N ARG A 321 -5.62 29.64 2.07
CA ARG A 321 -6.63 28.63 1.77
C ARG A 321 -7.44 29.01 0.55
N TYR A 322 -7.84 27.99 -0.23
CA TYR A 322 -8.81 28.20 -1.31
C TYR A 322 -10.15 28.69 -0.75
N LYS A 323 -10.79 29.62 -1.50
CA LYS A 323 -12.08 30.20 -1.15
C LYS A 323 -13.13 29.84 -2.18
N MET A 324 -14.32 29.57 -1.70
CA MET A 324 -15.51 29.40 -2.52
C MET A 324 -16.03 30.80 -2.96
N ALA A 325 -16.92 30.86 -3.94
CA ALA A 325 -17.47 32.13 -4.44
C ALA A 325 -18.24 32.94 -3.37
N ASP A 326 -18.78 32.27 -2.36
CA ASP A 326 -19.45 32.91 -1.21
C ASP A 326 -18.47 33.43 -0.13
N GLY A 327 -17.16 33.28 -0.35
CA GLY A 327 -16.10 33.67 0.56
C GLY A 327 -15.78 32.65 1.66
N SER A 328 -16.52 31.54 1.76
CA SER A 328 -16.20 30.44 2.67
C SER A 328 -14.92 29.73 2.23
N LEU A 329 -14.22 29.12 3.19
CA LEU A 329 -13.01 28.37 2.87
C LEU A 329 -13.38 26.96 2.40
N TRP A 330 -12.71 26.49 1.35
CA TRP A 330 -12.73 25.06 1.01
C TRP A 330 -12.26 24.23 2.20
N GLU A 331 -12.99 23.16 2.53
CA GLU A 331 -12.61 22.34 3.69
C GLU A 331 -11.27 21.65 3.44
N LYS A 332 -11.20 20.72 2.50
CA LYS A 332 -10.01 20.00 2.03
C LYS A 332 -10.37 18.97 0.96
N THR A 333 -9.39 18.56 0.19
CA THR A 333 -9.50 17.39 -0.70
C THR A 333 -9.51 16.11 0.13
N THR A 334 -10.48 15.23 -0.11
CA THR A 334 -10.67 14.01 0.66
C THR A 334 -10.80 12.79 -0.23
N ASP A 335 -10.32 11.64 0.24
CA ASP A 335 -10.76 10.32 -0.20
C ASP A 335 -11.80 9.81 0.80
N ASN A 336 -12.95 9.38 0.26
CA ASN A 336 -14.06 8.85 1.03
C ASN A 336 -14.35 7.46 0.50
N PHE A 337 -13.98 6.42 1.22
CA PHE A 337 -14.19 5.06 0.78
C PHE A 337 -14.78 4.18 1.87
N TRP A 338 -15.70 3.33 1.47
CA TRP A 338 -16.26 2.28 2.30
C TRP A 338 -16.19 0.95 1.56
N GLN A 339 -15.73 -0.10 2.27
CA GLN A 339 -15.57 -1.43 1.71
C GLN A 339 -16.03 -2.48 2.72
N ASN A 340 -16.68 -3.54 2.24
CA ASN A 340 -17.15 -4.64 3.07
C ASN A 340 -16.81 -5.98 2.43
N HIS A 341 -16.03 -6.78 3.14
CA HIS A 341 -15.65 -8.14 2.75
C HIS A 341 -16.49 -9.16 3.51
N ASN A 342 -17.10 -10.09 2.80
CA ASN A 342 -17.82 -11.24 3.33
C ASN A 342 -17.07 -12.50 2.87
N ILE A 343 -16.59 -13.30 3.80
CA ILE A 343 -15.82 -14.51 3.52
C ILE A 343 -16.44 -15.67 4.31
N LEU A 344 -16.90 -16.69 3.58
CA LEU A 344 -17.36 -17.95 4.15
C LEU A 344 -16.35 -19.04 3.81
N SER A 345 -15.64 -19.53 4.81
CA SER A 345 -14.59 -20.53 4.65
C SER A 345 -14.98 -21.85 5.30
N ALA A 346 -14.69 -22.95 4.63
CA ALA A 346 -14.79 -24.31 5.17
C ALA A 346 -13.42 -25.01 5.12
N SER A 347 -13.08 -25.75 6.14
CA SER A 347 -11.87 -26.56 6.23
C SER A 347 -12.22 -27.94 6.71
N TRP A 348 -11.71 -28.94 6.03
CA TRP A 348 -12.02 -30.35 6.32
C TRP A 348 -10.75 -31.20 6.30
N ASN A 349 -10.46 -31.81 7.46
CA ASN A 349 -9.52 -32.93 7.58
C ASN A 349 -10.24 -34.21 7.17
N ILE A 350 -10.15 -34.58 5.91
CA ILE A 350 -10.85 -35.73 5.34
C ILE A 350 -10.33 -37.01 6.00
N ASN A 351 -9.01 -37.11 6.15
CA ASN A 351 -8.31 -38.16 6.87
C ASN A 351 -6.86 -37.68 7.20
N ASP A 352 -6.01 -38.60 7.69
CA ASP A 352 -4.62 -38.27 8.07
C ASP A 352 -3.74 -37.78 6.92
N TYR A 353 -4.16 -37.92 5.67
CA TYR A 353 -3.38 -37.58 4.47
C TYR A 353 -3.99 -36.41 3.68
N TRP A 354 -5.30 -36.18 3.76
CA TRP A 354 -6.01 -35.24 2.96
C TRP A 354 -6.66 -34.12 3.78
N VAL A 355 -6.39 -32.91 3.36
CA VAL A 355 -7.07 -31.72 3.87
C VAL A 355 -7.61 -30.93 2.69
N ALA A 356 -8.85 -30.46 2.79
CA ALA A 356 -9.45 -29.58 1.79
C ALA A 356 -9.91 -28.27 2.44
N THR A 357 -9.77 -27.16 1.71
CA THR A 357 -10.32 -25.87 2.10
C THR A 357 -11.10 -25.25 0.93
N ALA A 358 -12.16 -24.54 1.26
CA ALA A 358 -12.94 -23.76 0.31
C ALA A 358 -13.33 -22.43 0.93
N SER A 359 -13.28 -21.35 0.16
CA SER A 359 -13.74 -20.03 0.58
C SER A 359 -14.60 -19.40 -0.51
N LEU A 360 -15.81 -19.00 -0.17
CA LEU A 360 -16.62 -18.11 -0.97
C LEU A 360 -16.40 -16.69 -0.46
N HIS A 361 -16.22 -15.75 -1.36
CA HIS A 361 -16.05 -14.35 -0.98
C HIS A 361 -16.90 -13.42 -1.82
N TYR A 362 -17.30 -12.33 -1.18
CA TYR A 362 -17.97 -11.20 -1.80
C TYR A 362 -17.48 -9.92 -1.15
N THR A 363 -17.00 -8.99 -1.97
CA THR A 363 -16.57 -7.66 -1.55
C THR A 363 -17.41 -6.62 -2.27
N TYR A 364 -17.97 -5.68 -1.50
CA TYR A 364 -18.59 -4.47 -2.02
C TYR A 364 -17.72 -3.28 -1.61
N GLY A 365 -17.47 -2.36 -2.54
CA GLY A 365 -16.76 -1.11 -2.29
C GLY A 365 -17.45 0.06 -2.98
N HIS A 366 -17.46 1.21 -2.32
CA HIS A 366 -17.97 2.46 -2.87
C HIS A 366 -17.20 3.64 -2.27
N GLY A 367 -16.80 4.56 -3.13
CA GLY A 367 -16.15 5.77 -2.67
C GLY A 367 -15.84 6.76 -3.77
N TYR A 368 -15.29 7.90 -3.37
CA TYR A 368 -14.93 9.00 -4.28
C TYR A 368 -13.90 9.93 -3.64
N TYR A 369 -13.08 10.54 -4.49
CA TYR A 369 -12.31 11.75 -4.15
C TYR A 369 -13.21 12.97 -4.25
N ASP A 370 -13.05 13.92 -3.32
CA ASP A 370 -13.70 15.21 -3.32
C ASP A 370 -12.61 16.30 -3.40
N GLU A 371 -12.46 16.94 -4.55
CA GLU A 371 -11.29 17.77 -4.89
C GLU A 371 -11.68 19.14 -5.39
N PHE A 372 -11.04 20.19 -4.86
CA PHE A 372 -11.12 21.56 -5.37
C PHE A 372 -10.13 21.74 -6.54
N ARG A 373 -10.63 22.21 -7.66
CA ARG A 373 -9.86 22.47 -8.89
C ARG A 373 -9.83 23.96 -9.16
N TYR A 374 -8.75 24.60 -8.73
CA TYR A 374 -8.55 26.04 -8.91
C TYR A 374 -8.31 26.40 -10.36
N ASN A 375 -9.01 27.44 -10.87
CA ASN A 375 -8.84 28.06 -12.20
C ASN A 375 -8.74 27.05 -13.35
N ASN A 376 -9.60 26.02 -13.33
CA ASN A 376 -9.53 24.90 -14.26
C ASN A 376 -10.32 25.17 -15.54
N LYS A 377 -9.86 24.59 -16.67
CA LYS A 377 -10.51 24.74 -17.98
C LYS A 377 -11.84 23.98 -18.01
N LEU A 378 -12.91 24.62 -18.54
CA LEU A 378 -14.26 24.04 -18.61
C LEU A 378 -14.31 22.77 -19.46
N TYR A 379 -13.61 22.76 -20.58
CA TYR A 379 -13.64 21.61 -21.48
C TYR A 379 -13.19 20.30 -20.83
N LYS A 380 -12.31 20.37 -19.83
CA LYS A 380 -11.87 19.18 -19.05
C LYS A 380 -13.01 18.45 -18.35
N PHE A 381 -14.16 19.11 -18.20
CA PHE A 381 -15.39 18.54 -17.67
C PHE A 381 -16.48 18.37 -18.74
N GLY A 382 -16.13 18.51 -20.01
CA GLY A 382 -17.12 18.47 -21.09
C GLY A 382 -18.06 19.68 -21.09
N MET A 383 -17.64 20.81 -20.49
CA MET A 383 -18.45 22.02 -20.34
C MET A 383 -18.03 23.13 -21.30
N THR A 384 -19.01 23.88 -21.76
CA THR A 384 -18.85 25.13 -22.50
C THR A 384 -19.89 26.14 -22.03
N ALA A 385 -19.51 27.40 -21.85
CA ALA A 385 -20.43 28.47 -21.48
C ALA A 385 -20.00 29.82 -22.07
N THR A 386 -20.96 30.76 -22.20
CA THR A 386 -20.76 32.15 -22.62
C THR A 386 -21.32 33.06 -21.57
N ASP A 387 -20.77 34.26 -21.45
CA ASP A 387 -21.34 35.35 -20.66
C ASP A 387 -22.48 36.07 -21.42
N ASP A 388 -23.13 37.04 -20.80
CA ASP A 388 -24.23 37.83 -21.39
C ASP A 388 -23.80 38.62 -22.64
N ASN A 389 -22.49 38.83 -22.83
CA ASN A 389 -21.93 39.52 -24.00
C ASN A 389 -21.55 38.57 -25.12
N GLY A 390 -21.79 37.24 -24.94
CA GLY A 390 -21.41 36.20 -25.90
C GLY A 390 -19.94 35.79 -25.85
N ASN A 391 -19.15 36.23 -24.85
CA ASN A 391 -17.77 35.78 -24.72
C ASN A 391 -17.67 34.40 -24.11
N ASN A 392 -16.78 33.59 -24.64
CA ASN A 392 -16.55 32.25 -24.13
C ASN A 392 -15.88 32.28 -22.75
N ILE A 393 -16.48 31.61 -21.78
CA ILE A 393 -15.91 31.34 -20.46
C ILE A 393 -14.98 30.14 -20.59
N LYS A 394 -13.69 30.33 -20.36
CA LYS A 394 -12.69 29.28 -20.58
C LYS A 394 -12.34 28.53 -19.30
N LYS A 395 -12.36 29.20 -18.13
CA LYS A 395 -11.92 28.65 -16.84
C LYS A 395 -12.88 29.05 -15.72
N SER A 396 -12.94 28.22 -14.69
CA SER A 396 -13.61 28.48 -13.40
C SER A 396 -12.96 27.65 -12.30
N ASP A 397 -13.31 27.96 -11.05
CA ASP A 397 -13.05 27.04 -9.95
C ASP A 397 -14.16 25.98 -9.90
N PHE A 398 -13.78 24.75 -9.58
CA PHE A 398 -14.70 23.62 -9.49
C PHE A 398 -14.45 22.83 -8.21
N VAL A 399 -15.48 22.12 -7.75
CA VAL A 399 -15.33 20.93 -6.93
C VAL A 399 -15.77 19.75 -7.77
N ARG A 400 -14.91 18.74 -7.86
CA ARG A 400 -15.23 17.50 -8.56
C ARG A 400 -15.16 16.30 -7.63
N GLN A 401 -15.97 15.33 -7.93
CA GLN A 401 -15.87 13.98 -7.37
C GLN A 401 -15.45 12.99 -8.47
N LYS A 402 -14.49 12.11 -8.16
CA LYS A 402 -14.16 10.93 -8.98
C LYS A 402 -14.33 9.71 -8.11
N GLY A 403 -15.14 8.79 -8.57
CA GLY A 403 -15.54 7.67 -7.72
C GLY A 403 -15.61 6.34 -8.43
N LEU A 404 -15.75 5.32 -7.59
CA LEU A 404 -15.86 3.92 -7.97
C LEU A 404 -16.92 3.24 -7.11
N THR A 405 -17.79 2.46 -7.74
CA THR A 405 -18.60 1.43 -7.10
C THR A 405 -18.15 0.08 -7.62
N GLN A 406 -17.87 -0.87 -6.74
CA GLN A 406 -17.35 -2.16 -7.18
C GLN A 406 -17.96 -3.34 -6.42
N HIS A 407 -18.07 -4.46 -7.14
CA HIS A 407 -18.45 -5.77 -6.63
C HIS A 407 -17.40 -6.79 -7.08
N THR A 408 -16.81 -7.50 -6.11
CA THR A 408 -15.89 -8.58 -6.38
C THR A 408 -16.39 -9.84 -5.69
N TYR A 409 -16.52 -10.93 -6.42
CA TYR A 409 -17.03 -12.19 -5.88
C TYR A 409 -16.36 -13.40 -6.50
N GLY A 410 -16.21 -14.44 -5.72
CA GLY A 410 -15.49 -15.60 -6.22
C GLY A 410 -15.44 -16.76 -5.24
N ILE A 411 -14.70 -17.77 -5.69
CA ILE A 411 -14.43 -18.99 -4.95
C ILE A 411 -12.94 -19.31 -5.03
N VAL A 412 -12.37 -19.66 -3.88
CA VAL A 412 -11.04 -20.24 -3.78
C VAL A 412 -11.18 -21.65 -3.20
N TRP A 413 -10.54 -22.62 -3.81
CA TRP A 413 -10.54 -23.99 -3.32
C TRP A 413 -9.14 -24.60 -3.45
N ASN A 414 -8.76 -25.41 -2.45
CA ASN A 414 -7.56 -26.24 -2.55
C ASN A 414 -7.72 -27.54 -1.75
N ALA A 415 -6.98 -28.54 -2.18
CA ALA A 415 -6.79 -29.78 -1.45
C ALA A 415 -5.30 -30.09 -1.33
N ASN A 416 -4.88 -30.45 -0.13
CA ASN A 416 -3.52 -30.86 0.17
C ASN A 416 -3.51 -32.36 0.50
N TYR A 417 -2.60 -33.08 -0.16
CA TYR A 417 -2.28 -34.47 0.10
C TYR A 417 -0.87 -34.58 0.66
N LYS A 418 -0.73 -35.13 1.85
CA LYS A 418 0.55 -35.34 2.50
C LYS A 418 0.68 -36.77 3.00
N LYS A 419 1.51 -37.53 2.35
CA LYS A 419 1.80 -38.93 2.74
C LYS A 419 3.22 -39.30 2.35
N ASP A 420 3.90 -40.01 3.26
CA ASP A 420 5.28 -40.46 3.10
C ASP A 420 6.20 -39.29 2.73
N ASN A 421 6.80 -39.33 1.54
CA ASN A 421 7.71 -38.30 1.03
C ASN A 421 7.02 -37.25 0.16
N TRP A 422 5.70 -37.33 -0.07
CA TRP A 422 4.95 -36.43 -0.92
C TRP A 422 4.17 -35.40 -0.14
N ASP A 423 4.22 -34.19 -0.60
CA ASP A 423 3.33 -33.07 -0.22
C ASP A 423 2.82 -32.42 -1.50
N VAL A 424 1.55 -32.66 -1.82
CA VAL A 424 0.93 -32.21 -3.07
C VAL A 424 -0.27 -31.34 -2.75
N ILE A 425 -0.31 -30.15 -3.32
CA ILE A 425 -1.45 -29.25 -3.20
C ILE A 425 -1.93 -28.84 -4.60
N GLY A 426 -3.22 -29.07 -4.87
CA GLY A 426 -3.90 -28.59 -6.06
C GLY A 426 -5.04 -27.68 -5.68
N GLY A 427 -5.33 -26.70 -6.52
CA GLY A 427 -6.41 -25.79 -6.26
C GLY A 427 -6.73 -24.83 -7.39
N PHE A 428 -7.73 -24.00 -7.15
CA PHE A 428 -8.14 -22.94 -8.07
C PHE A 428 -8.66 -21.72 -7.32
N SER A 429 -8.57 -20.58 -7.99
CA SER A 429 -9.25 -19.33 -7.64
C SER A 429 -10.02 -18.84 -8.86
N ILE A 430 -11.29 -18.56 -8.70
CA ILE A 430 -12.15 -17.99 -9.76
C ILE A 430 -12.84 -16.76 -9.18
N GLN A 431 -12.67 -15.62 -9.85
CA GLN A 431 -13.15 -14.33 -9.39
C GLN A 431 -13.77 -13.54 -10.53
N ASN A 432 -14.87 -12.85 -10.23
CA ASN A 432 -15.46 -11.83 -11.07
C ASN A 432 -15.40 -10.47 -10.37
N PHE A 433 -15.28 -9.45 -11.18
CA PHE A 433 -15.35 -8.05 -10.76
C PHE A 433 -16.29 -7.29 -11.69
N ASP A 434 -17.18 -6.52 -11.10
CA ASP A 434 -18.03 -5.55 -11.78
C ASP A 434 -17.82 -4.19 -11.12
N GLY A 435 -17.39 -3.20 -11.88
CA GLY A 435 -17.09 -1.84 -11.43
C GLY A 435 -17.77 -0.78 -12.28
N ASN A 436 -18.21 0.32 -11.65
CA ASN A 436 -18.65 1.52 -12.33
C ASN A 436 -17.81 2.70 -11.85
N HIS A 437 -17.08 3.33 -12.77
CA HIS A 437 -16.31 4.54 -12.56
C HIS A 437 -17.15 5.74 -12.95
N PHE A 438 -17.25 6.72 -12.06
CA PHE A 438 -18.06 7.91 -12.30
C PHE A 438 -17.35 9.18 -11.85
N GLY A 439 -17.76 10.31 -12.42
CA GLY A 439 -17.31 11.62 -11.97
C GLY A 439 -18.42 12.64 -11.99
N TYR A 440 -18.47 13.46 -10.94
CA TYR A 440 -19.43 14.56 -10.81
C TYR A 440 -18.71 15.89 -10.59
N VAL A 441 -19.22 16.94 -11.19
CA VAL A 441 -18.96 18.33 -10.77
C VAL A 441 -20.08 18.72 -9.83
N THR A 442 -19.72 19.02 -8.57
CA THR A 442 -20.68 19.36 -7.50
C THR A 442 -20.75 20.86 -7.23
N TYR A 443 -19.75 21.62 -7.71
CA TYR A 443 -19.66 23.05 -7.54
C TYR A 443 -18.87 23.71 -8.68
N THR A 444 -19.26 24.93 -9.03
CA THR A 444 -18.45 25.86 -9.83
C THR A 444 -18.65 27.30 -9.33
N ALA A 445 -17.58 28.09 -9.35
CA ALA A 445 -17.61 29.48 -8.92
C ALA A 445 -18.33 30.40 -9.94
N ASN A 446 -18.30 30.03 -11.22
CA ASN A 446 -18.91 30.86 -12.28
C ASN A 446 -20.41 30.65 -12.37
N ASP A 447 -21.19 31.72 -12.28
CA ASP A 447 -22.66 31.70 -12.25
C ASP A 447 -23.28 31.20 -13.55
N PHE A 448 -22.76 31.55 -14.70
CA PHE A 448 -23.28 31.09 -16.00
C PHE A 448 -23.07 29.56 -16.15
N VAL A 449 -21.91 29.07 -15.75
CA VAL A 449 -21.61 27.62 -15.76
C VAL A 449 -22.50 26.89 -14.76
N ARG A 450 -22.67 27.44 -13.54
CA ARG A 450 -23.52 26.86 -12.50
C ARG A 450 -24.98 26.80 -12.96
N GLN A 451 -25.52 27.88 -13.52
CA GLN A 451 -26.88 27.90 -14.02
C GLN A 451 -27.09 26.90 -15.17
N LYS A 452 -26.12 26.75 -16.06
CA LYS A 452 -26.23 25.87 -17.22
C LYS A 452 -26.12 24.37 -16.84
N TYR A 453 -25.25 24.01 -15.93
CA TYR A 453 -24.91 22.61 -15.70
C TYR A 453 -25.33 22.06 -14.32
N LEU A 454 -25.44 22.91 -13.29
CA LEU A 454 -25.73 22.48 -11.93
C LEU A 454 -27.11 22.92 -11.42
N SER A 455 -27.96 23.50 -12.26
CA SER A 455 -29.31 23.92 -11.86
C SER A 455 -30.23 22.77 -11.45
N ASN A 456 -29.99 21.57 -11.95
CA ASN A 456 -30.75 20.36 -11.68
C ASN A 456 -30.02 19.33 -10.79
N GLY A 457 -28.97 19.75 -10.10
CA GLY A 457 -28.11 18.90 -9.27
C GLY A 457 -26.71 18.73 -9.85
N ASP A 458 -25.96 17.77 -9.30
CA ASP A 458 -24.58 17.51 -9.68
C ASP A 458 -24.46 17.06 -11.15
N TYR A 459 -23.48 17.61 -11.85
CA TYR A 459 -23.24 17.31 -13.25
C TYR A 459 -22.31 16.11 -13.42
N LYS A 460 -22.82 14.99 -13.99
CA LYS A 460 -22.02 13.80 -14.31
C LYS A 460 -21.19 14.03 -15.56
N TYR A 461 -19.86 14.12 -15.37
CA TYR A 461 -18.95 14.41 -16.50
C TYR A 461 -18.23 13.17 -17.03
N TYR A 462 -18.20 12.03 -16.32
CA TYR A 462 -17.79 10.77 -16.89
C TYR A 462 -18.52 9.58 -16.27
N ASP A 463 -18.58 8.48 -17.02
CA ASP A 463 -19.26 7.25 -16.64
C ASP A 463 -18.73 6.09 -17.49
N SER A 464 -18.19 5.07 -16.83
CA SER A 464 -17.70 3.88 -17.50
C SER A 464 -17.85 2.64 -16.64
N ASP A 465 -18.26 1.54 -17.25
CA ASP A 465 -18.37 0.24 -16.61
C ASP A 465 -17.13 -0.60 -16.90
N ALA A 466 -16.78 -1.46 -15.97
CA ALA A 466 -15.68 -2.39 -16.10
C ALA A 466 -16.06 -3.77 -15.59
N HIS A 467 -15.62 -4.80 -16.32
CA HIS A 467 -15.78 -6.19 -15.94
C HIS A 467 -14.45 -6.92 -16.04
N LYS A 468 -14.09 -7.68 -15.02
CA LYS A 468 -12.92 -8.53 -15.03
C LYS A 468 -13.26 -9.93 -14.57
N PHE A 469 -12.88 -10.91 -15.37
CA PHE A 469 -12.91 -12.33 -15.01
C PHE A 469 -11.50 -12.82 -14.82
N ASP A 470 -11.21 -13.51 -13.72
CA ASP A 470 -9.92 -14.10 -13.42
C ASP A 470 -10.10 -15.54 -12.94
N ALA A 471 -9.45 -16.47 -13.60
CA ALA A 471 -9.47 -17.88 -13.24
C ALA A 471 -8.05 -18.43 -13.23
N SER A 472 -7.62 -18.93 -12.08
CA SER A 472 -6.30 -19.50 -11.84
C SER A 472 -6.43 -20.93 -11.34
N PHE A 473 -5.69 -21.86 -11.98
CA PHE A 473 -5.59 -23.25 -11.58
C PHE A 473 -4.13 -23.56 -11.31
N TYR A 474 -3.84 -24.29 -10.23
CA TYR A 474 -2.47 -24.63 -9.89
C TYR A 474 -2.33 -26.04 -9.32
N LEU A 475 -1.15 -26.61 -9.54
CA LEU A 475 -0.71 -27.85 -8.95
C LEU A 475 0.76 -27.70 -8.50
N LYS A 476 1.00 -27.90 -7.21
CA LYS A 476 2.32 -27.89 -6.61
C LYS A 476 2.59 -29.24 -5.98
N ALA A 477 3.74 -29.82 -6.26
CA ALA A 477 4.20 -31.06 -5.64
C ALA A 477 5.58 -30.85 -5.05
N ALA A 478 5.78 -31.22 -3.79
CA ALA A 478 7.06 -31.32 -3.15
C ALA A 478 7.35 -32.78 -2.85
N TYR A 479 8.60 -33.21 -3.06
CA TYR A 479 9.06 -34.56 -2.82
C TYR A 479 10.33 -34.56 -1.98
N GLN A 480 10.28 -35.24 -0.84
CA GLN A 480 11.40 -35.45 0.04
C GLN A 480 12.27 -36.59 -0.47
N ILE A 481 13.38 -36.28 -1.17
CA ILE A 481 14.30 -37.28 -1.71
C ILE A 481 15.02 -38.02 -0.57
N SER A 482 15.37 -37.29 0.48
CA SER A 482 16.01 -37.83 1.68
C SER A 482 15.62 -36.97 2.88
N LYS A 483 16.07 -37.30 4.09
CA LYS A 483 15.86 -36.48 5.29
C LYS A 483 16.39 -35.04 5.13
N GLN A 484 17.36 -34.83 4.24
CA GLN A 484 18.01 -33.54 4.02
C GLN A 484 17.54 -32.83 2.77
N TRP A 485 17.10 -33.54 1.73
CA TRP A 485 16.82 -32.99 0.42
C TRP A 485 15.34 -33.03 0.08
N GLU A 486 14.79 -31.89 -0.32
CA GLU A 486 13.45 -31.74 -0.86
C GLU A 486 13.53 -31.01 -2.21
N VAL A 487 12.75 -31.44 -3.17
CA VAL A 487 12.54 -30.75 -4.46
C VAL A 487 11.07 -30.42 -4.63
N PHE A 488 10.78 -29.37 -5.37
CA PHE A 488 9.40 -29.03 -5.69
C PHE A 488 9.26 -28.59 -7.15
N ALA A 489 8.05 -28.79 -7.66
CA ALA A 489 7.55 -28.21 -8.91
C ALA A 489 6.17 -27.61 -8.66
N ASP A 490 5.89 -26.48 -9.27
CA ASP A 490 4.65 -25.71 -9.14
C ASP A 490 4.27 -25.21 -10.53
N MET A 491 3.06 -25.46 -10.96
CA MET A 491 2.52 -25.06 -12.27
C MET A 491 1.22 -24.32 -12.06
N GLN A 492 1.09 -23.19 -12.70
CA GLN A 492 -0.13 -22.39 -12.69
C GLN A 492 -0.54 -22.06 -14.13
N TYR A 493 -1.82 -22.24 -14.42
CA TYR A 493 -2.47 -21.65 -15.56
C TYR A 493 -3.45 -20.59 -15.08
N ARG A 494 -3.42 -19.40 -15.71
CA ARG A 494 -4.29 -18.30 -15.36
C ARG A 494 -4.89 -17.69 -16.62
N HIS A 495 -6.21 -17.55 -16.65
CA HIS A 495 -6.98 -16.86 -17.68
C HIS A 495 -7.55 -15.57 -17.12
N VAL A 496 -7.34 -14.45 -17.82
CA VAL A 496 -7.87 -13.14 -17.47
C VAL A 496 -8.63 -12.56 -18.65
N GLY A 497 -9.89 -12.20 -18.44
CA GLY A 497 -10.68 -11.38 -19.36
C GLY A 497 -10.96 -10.02 -18.75
N TYR A 498 -10.69 -8.94 -19.48
CA TYR A 498 -10.94 -7.57 -19.03
C TYR A 498 -11.70 -6.79 -20.11
N ARG A 499 -12.77 -6.13 -19.69
CA ARG A 499 -13.56 -5.24 -20.54
C ARG A 499 -13.90 -3.96 -19.80
N THR A 500 -13.78 -2.81 -20.47
CA THR A 500 -14.32 -1.54 -19.99
C THR A 500 -14.90 -0.75 -21.16
N ASP A 501 -16.07 -0.18 -20.95
CA ASP A 501 -16.81 0.63 -21.90
C ASP A 501 -17.46 1.84 -21.22
N GLY A 502 -17.96 2.80 -22.03
CA GLY A 502 -18.45 4.07 -21.54
C GLY A 502 -17.54 5.23 -21.97
N TYR A 503 -17.43 6.26 -21.18
CA TYR A 503 -16.53 7.39 -21.43
C TYR A 503 -15.77 7.80 -20.16
N ASN A 504 -14.49 8.17 -20.35
CA ASN A 504 -13.64 8.60 -19.25
C ASN A 504 -13.67 10.12 -19.04
N ASP A 505 -12.88 10.61 -18.11
CA ASP A 505 -12.76 12.03 -17.74
C ASP A 505 -11.85 12.85 -18.69
N ARG A 506 -11.52 12.31 -19.87
CA ARG A 506 -10.78 13.03 -20.90
C ARG A 506 -11.76 13.63 -21.92
N TYR A 507 -11.51 14.88 -22.25
CA TYR A 507 -12.26 15.62 -23.25
C TYR A 507 -11.30 16.33 -24.18
N THR A 508 -11.70 16.44 -25.46
CA THR A 508 -11.01 17.32 -26.42
C THR A 508 -11.20 18.78 -26.01
N GLU A 509 -10.42 19.69 -26.58
CA GLU A 509 -10.61 21.13 -26.37
C GLU A 509 -12.02 21.63 -26.78
N ASP A 510 -12.68 20.94 -27.70
CA ASP A 510 -14.07 21.16 -28.11
C ASP A 510 -15.10 20.45 -27.19
N ALA A 511 -14.68 20.02 -26.00
CA ALA A 511 -15.50 19.34 -25.02
C ALA A 511 -16.17 18.02 -25.51
N GLN A 512 -15.55 17.33 -26.46
CA GLN A 512 -16.01 16.01 -26.93
C GLN A 512 -15.53 14.90 -26.01
N LYS A 513 -16.41 13.95 -25.72
CA LYS A 513 -16.15 12.77 -24.88
C LYS A 513 -15.11 11.84 -25.50
N HIS A 514 -14.23 11.31 -24.67
CA HIS A 514 -13.36 10.20 -25.05
C HIS A 514 -14.03 8.88 -24.62
N TRP A 515 -14.46 8.11 -25.62
CA TRP A 515 -15.12 6.83 -25.43
C TRP A 515 -14.12 5.71 -25.22
N LEU A 516 -14.44 4.82 -24.30
CA LEU A 516 -13.70 3.60 -24.01
C LEU A 516 -14.38 2.42 -24.71
N ASP A 517 -13.58 1.56 -25.35
CA ASP A 517 -13.99 0.27 -25.92
C ASP A 517 -12.79 -0.68 -25.81
N ILE A 518 -12.55 -1.19 -24.61
CA ILE A 518 -11.41 -2.03 -24.29
C ILE A 518 -11.92 -3.42 -23.99
N ASN A 519 -11.44 -4.43 -24.74
CA ASN A 519 -11.75 -5.84 -24.52
C ASN A 519 -10.49 -6.66 -24.76
N LYS A 520 -9.92 -7.21 -23.66
CA LYS A 520 -8.65 -7.94 -23.67
C LYS A 520 -8.80 -9.28 -22.99
N LYS A 521 -8.03 -10.26 -23.47
CA LYS A 521 -7.94 -11.60 -22.88
C LYS A 521 -6.48 -12.00 -22.81
N TYR A 522 -6.11 -12.66 -21.73
CA TYR A 522 -4.77 -13.13 -21.48
C TYR A 522 -4.81 -14.56 -20.96
N ASP A 523 -3.87 -15.38 -21.43
CA ASP A 523 -3.66 -16.75 -20.99
C ASP A 523 -2.21 -16.90 -20.57
N PHE A 524 -1.97 -17.23 -19.31
CA PHE A 524 -0.65 -17.30 -18.72
C PHE A 524 -0.36 -18.69 -18.21
N PHE A 525 0.87 -19.14 -18.46
CA PHE A 525 1.42 -20.35 -17.87
C PHE A 525 2.66 -19.99 -17.06
N ASN A 526 2.63 -20.28 -15.76
CA ASN A 526 3.63 -19.86 -14.77
C ASN A 526 4.26 -21.09 -14.09
N PRO A 527 5.27 -21.75 -14.72
CA PRO A 527 6.00 -22.85 -14.11
C PRO A 527 7.02 -22.35 -13.09
N LYS A 528 7.22 -23.12 -12.03
CA LYS A 528 8.21 -22.87 -10.98
C LYS A 528 8.81 -24.19 -10.53
N ALA A 529 10.08 -24.17 -10.18
CA ALA A 529 10.77 -25.34 -9.63
C ALA A 529 11.88 -24.91 -8.65
N GLY A 530 12.26 -25.79 -7.76
CA GLY A 530 13.34 -25.52 -6.83
C GLY A 530 13.69 -26.68 -5.94
N PHE A 531 14.67 -26.44 -5.09
CA PHE A 531 15.16 -27.42 -4.12
C PHE A 531 15.45 -26.78 -2.78
N SER A 532 15.44 -27.58 -1.73
CA SER A 532 15.87 -27.20 -0.39
C SER A 532 16.70 -28.34 0.20
N TRP A 533 17.82 -27.95 0.81
CA TRP A 533 18.66 -28.85 1.59
C TRP A 533 18.80 -28.34 3.02
N HIS A 534 18.74 -29.21 4.00
CA HIS A 534 18.88 -28.83 5.41
C HIS A 534 19.60 -29.90 6.22
N LEU A 535 20.52 -29.49 7.10
CA LEU A 535 21.25 -30.33 8.03
C LEU A 535 21.77 -29.46 9.20
N ASP A 536 21.51 -29.91 10.43
CA ASP A 536 22.10 -29.35 11.66
C ASP A 536 22.03 -27.81 11.77
N GLY A 537 20.87 -27.24 11.46
CA GLY A 537 20.64 -25.78 11.46
C GLY A 537 21.03 -25.07 10.16
N HIS A 538 21.75 -25.75 9.27
CA HIS A 538 22.06 -25.25 7.93
C HIS A 538 20.87 -25.47 6.98
N ARG A 539 20.61 -24.53 6.12
CA ARG A 539 19.66 -24.66 5.02
C ARG A 539 20.19 -23.94 3.78
N VAL A 540 20.22 -24.67 2.66
CA VAL A 540 20.46 -24.11 1.32
C VAL A 540 19.19 -24.29 0.51
N TYR A 541 18.80 -23.31 -0.29
CA TYR A 541 17.67 -23.43 -1.20
C TYR A 541 17.93 -22.69 -2.50
N GLY A 542 17.30 -23.13 -3.56
CA GLY A 542 17.32 -22.44 -4.84
C GLY A 542 16.04 -22.67 -5.62
N SER A 543 15.63 -21.66 -6.40
CA SER A 543 14.43 -21.73 -7.22
C SER A 543 14.58 -20.94 -8.51
N ALA A 544 13.82 -21.37 -9.52
CA ALA A 544 13.53 -20.61 -10.73
C ALA A 544 12.00 -20.56 -10.91
N ALA A 545 11.48 -19.39 -11.17
CA ALA A 545 10.05 -19.14 -11.24
C ALA A 545 9.70 -18.17 -12.36
N MET A 546 8.66 -18.49 -13.13
CA MET A 546 8.09 -17.61 -14.14
C MET A 546 6.78 -17.03 -13.63
N SER A 547 6.52 -15.77 -13.94
CA SER A 547 5.24 -15.12 -13.68
C SER A 547 4.91 -14.16 -14.82
N HIS A 548 3.62 -14.00 -15.10
CA HIS A 548 3.08 -13.03 -16.05
C HIS A 548 2.04 -12.15 -15.36
N ARG A 549 1.87 -10.94 -15.90
CA ARG A 549 0.91 -9.98 -15.38
C ARG A 549 0.30 -9.19 -16.53
N GLU A 550 -1.01 -9.08 -16.53
CA GLU A 550 -1.77 -8.23 -17.43
C GLU A 550 -1.60 -6.74 -17.08
N PRO A 551 -1.84 -5.82 -18.04
CA PRO A 551 -1.88 -4.37 -17.78
C PRO A 551 -3.00 -3.99 -16.78
N GLU A 552 -2.77 -2.91 -16.04
CA GLU A 552 -3.76 -2.26 -15.19
C GLU A 552 -4.73 -1.42 -16.04
N ARG A 553 -5.89 -1.04 -15.47
CA ARG A 553 -6.84 -0.13 -16.15
C ARG A 553 -6.15 1.13 -16.67
N ASN A 554 -5.35 1.79 -15.84
CA ASN A 554 -4.70 3.05 -16.18
C ASN A 554 -3.73 2.92 -17.35
N ASN A 555 -3.13 1.75 -17.57
CA ASN A 555 -2.30 1.51 -18.76
C ASN A 555 -3.08 1.62 -20.08
N PHE A 556 -4.39 1.36 -20.07
CA PHE A 556 -5.25 1.51 -21.24
C PHE A 556 -5.91 2.89 -21.31
N THR A 557 -6.43 3.40 -20.20
CA THR A 557 -7.21 4.63 -20.17
C THR A 557 -6.36 5.90 -20.20
N ASP A 558 -5.13 5.82 -19.65
CA ASP A 558 -4.22 6.95 -19.50
C ASP A 558 -2.94 6.83 -20.35
N ASN A 559 -2.91 5.89 -21.28
CA ASN A 559 -1.73 5.57 -22.09
C ASN A 559 -1.24 6.74 -22.99
N GLY A 560 -2.12 7.62 -23.40
CA GLY A 560 -1.79 8.79 -24.24
C GLY A 560 -1.08 8.41 -25.53
N LYS A 561 0.20 8.75 -25.64
CA LYS A 561 1.07 8.62 -26.84
C LYS A 561 1.92 7.35 -26.90
N TYR A 562 1.87 6.58 -25.83
CA TYR A 562 2.67 5.36 -25.75
C TYR A 562 1.98 4.22 -26.53
N PRO A 563 2.74 3.20 -26.95
CA PRO A 563 2.15 2.03 -27.60
C PRO A 563 1.06 1.36 -26.73
N ALA A 564 0.20 0.58 -27.35
CA ALA A 564 -0.79 -0.22 -26.63
C ALA A 564 -0.10 -1.09 -25.58
N PRO A 565 -0.65 -1.16 -24.35
CA PRO A 565 -0.01 -1.90 -23.28
C PRO A 565 -0.02 -3.41 -23.53
N GLU A 566 1.10 -4.05 -23.23
CA GLU A 566 1.32 -5.49 -23.33
C GLU A 566 1.51 -6.11 -21.94
N ALA A 567 1.29 -7.43 -21.83
CA ALA A 567 1.50 -8.14 -20.57
C ALA A 567 2.99 -8.24 -20.21
N GLU A 568 3.31 -8.06 -18.94
CA GLU A 568 4.67 -8.23 -18.39
C GLU A 568 4.99 -9.71 -18.20
N ARG A 569 6.27 -10.08 -18.38
CA ARG A 569 6.82 -11.38 -18.01
C ARG A 569 8.03 -11.22 -17.10
N LEU A 570 8.11 -12.06 -16.08
CA LEU A 570 9.23 -12.13 -15.14
C LEU A 570 9.77 -13.55 -15.05
N MET A 571 11.10 -13.69 -15.13
CA MET A 571 11.85 -14.86 -14.67
C MET A 571 12.62 -14.47 -13.41
N ASP A 572 12.35 -15.18 -12.32
CA ASP A 572 12.97 -14.95 -11.01
C ASP A 572 13.83 -16.15 -10.61
N TYR A 573 15.09 -15.90 -10.33
CA TYR A 573 16.06 -16.90 -9.88
C TYR A 573 16.53 -16.53 -8.48
N GLU A 574 16.41 -17.47 -7.55
CA GLU A 574 16.84 -17.27 -6.16
C GLU A 574 17.79 -18.36 -5.70
N LEU A 575 18.78 -17.97 -4.88
CA LEU A 575 19.68 -18.87 -4.20
C LEU A 575 19.92 -18.34 -2.78
N GLY A 576 19.57 -19.14 -1.78
CA GLY A 576 19.67 -18.73 -0.39
C GLY A 576 20.42 -19.74 0.49
N TYR A 577 21.05 -19.20 1.51
CA TYR A 577 21.64 -19.97 2.61
C TYR A 577 21.25 -19.36 3.93
N THR A 578 20.83 -20.18 4.88
CA THR A 578 20.56 -19.76 6.26
C THR A 578 21.19 -20.76 7.23
N TYR A 579 21.70 -20.21 8.33
CA TYR A 579 22.16 -20.99 9.48
C TYR A 579 21.45 -20.52 10.74
N THR A 580 20.95 -21.45 11.54
CA THR A 580 20.25 -21.18 12.79
C THR A 580 20.85 -22.00 13.91
N ALA A 581 21.46 -21.34 14.88
CA ALA A 581 21.95 -21.91 16.12
C ALA A 581 21.01 -21.52 17.28
N SER A 582 21.31 -22.00 18.50
CA SER A 582 20.49 -21.73 19.68
C SER A 582 20.45 -20.25 20.07
N LYS A 583 21.52 -19.48 19.82
CA LYS A 583 21.66 -18.07 20.22
C LYS A 583 21.87 -17.09 19.08
N TRP A 584 22.05 -17.55 17.87
CA TRP A 584 22.24 -16.69 16.71
C TRP A 584 21.74 -17.33 15.43
N HIS A 585 21.43 -16.51 14.46
CA HIS A 585 21.11 -16.93 13.09
C HIS A 585 21.74 -15.96 12.11
N ALA A 586 22.02 -16.44 10.92
CA ALA A 586 22.45 -15.64 9.79
C ALA A 586 21.90 -16.22 8.50
N GLY A 587 21.67 -15.36 7.52
CA GLY A 587 21.17 -15.75 6.23
C GLY A 587 21.60 -14.82 5.13
N VAL A 588 21.75 -15.37 3.94
CA VAL A 588 21.97 -14.63 2.68
C VAL A 588 21.01 -15.19 1.62
N ASN A 589 20.40 -14.28 0.86
CA ASN A 589 19.62 -14.60 -0.32
C ASN A 589 20.14 -13.79 -1.50
N LEU A 590 20.44 -14.44 -2.59
CA LEU A 590 20.79 -13.87 -3.88
C LEU A 590 19.56 -13.97 -4.78
N TYR A 591 19.24 -12.91 -5.52
CA TYR A 591 18.16 -12.94 -6.48
C TYR A 591 18.55 -12.26 -7.79
N TYR A 592 17.99 -12.77 -8.89
CA TYR A 592 18.05 -12.17 -10.22
C TYR A 592 16.69 -12.27 -10.88
N MET A 593 16.07 -11.13 -11.14
CA MET A 593 14.74 -10.97 -11.70
C MET A 593 14.88 -10.35 -13.10
N ASP A 594 14.64 -11.14 -14.14
CA ASP A 594 14.71 -10.73 -15.56
C ASP A 594 13.30 -10.43 -16.08
N TYR A 595 13.07 -9.19 -16.47
CA TYR A 595 11.77 -8.70 -16.94
C TYR A 595 11.76 -8.52 -18.45
N LYS A 596 10.63 -8.89 -19.06
CA LYS A 596 10.27 -8.54 -20.43
C LYS A 596 8.99 -7.73 -20.40
N ASP A 597 8.96 -6.68 -21.21
CA ASP A 597 7.82 -5.77 -21.36
C ASP A 597 7.36 -5.17 -20.02
N GLN A 598 8.31 -4.89 -19.13
CA GLN A 598 8.04 -4.31 -17.82
C GLN A 598 7.42 -2.92 -17.97
N PHE A 599 6.34 -2.64 -17.23
CA PHE A 599 5.86 -1.27 -17.08
C PHE A 599 6.80 -0.46 -16.19
N VAL A 600 7.33 0.63 -16.76
CA VAL A 600 8.15 1.60 -16.05
C VAL A 600 7.54 2.99 -16.14
N GLN A 601 7.90 3.84 -15.20
CA GLN A 601 7.39 5.21 -15.15
C GLN A 601 7.88 6.01 -16.37
N THR A 602 6.96 6.79 -16.95
CA THR A 602 7.25 7.66 -18.10
C THR A 602 7.81 9.03 -17.69
N GLY A 603 7.75 9.37 -16.40
CA GLY A 603 7.98 10.73 -15.92
C GLY A 603 6.74 11.63 -16.03
N LEU A 604 5.63 11.13 -16.56
CA LEU A 604 4.35 11.85 -16.63
C LEU A 604 3.44 11.43 -15.48
N LEU A 605 2.56 12.34 -15.08
CA LEU A 605 1.54 12.09 -14.06
C LEU A 605 0.14 12.14 -14.67
N SER A 606 -0.75 11.36 -14.09
CA SER A 606 -2.19 11.48 -14.31
C SER A 606 -2.74 12.75 -13.63
N ASP A 607 -4.00 13.07 -13.88
CA ASP A 607 -4.70 14.21 -13.25
C ASP A 607 -4.85 14.10 -11.71
N ILE A 608 -4.58 12.93 -11.14
CA ILE A 608 -4.61 12.64 -9.69
C ILE A 608 -3.21 12.30 -9.14
N GLY A 609 -2.15 12.67 -9.87
CA GLY A 609 -0.78 12.51 -9.41
C GLY A 609 -0.20 11.09 -9.50
N GLU A 610 -0.90 10.14 -10.15
CA GLU A 610 -0.37 8.79 -10.38
C GLU A 610 0.71 8.81 -11.47
N ASN A 611 1.75 8.02 -11.28
CA ASN A 611 2.80 7.89 -12.29
C ASN A 611 2.30 7.09 -13.49
N LEU A 612 2.26 7.72 -14.66
CA LEU A 612 1.97 7.03 -15.91
C LEU A 612 3.11 6.10 -16.28
N THR A 613 2.78 4.92 -16.79
CA THR A 613 3.75 3.88 -17.12
C THR A 613 3.62 3.42 -18.57
N THR A 614 4.72 2.91 -19.12
CA THR A 614 4.77 2.28 -20.44
C THR A 614 5.63 1.02 -20.40
N ASN A 615 5.41 0.09 -21.32
CA ASN A 615 6.25 -1.09 -21.44
C ASN A 615 7.64 -0.75 -21.96
N ILE A 616 8.64 -1.42 -21.39
CA ILE A 616 10.01 -1.47 -21.92
C ILE A 616 10.43 -2.92 -22.14
N LYS A 617 11.18 -3.18 -23.20
CA LYS A 617 11.51 -4.55 -23.61
C LYS A 617 12.31 -5.32 -22.59
N ASP A 618 13.36 -4.73 -22.03
CA ASP A 618 14.34 -5.43 -21.22
C ASP A 618 14.77 -4.64 -19.99
N SER A 619 14.56 -5.24 -18.84
CA SER A 619 15.06 -4.71 -17.57
C SER A 619 15.39 -5.86 -16.60
N TYR A 620 16.16 -5.56 -15.57
CA TYR A 620 16.45 -6.54 -14.53
C TYR A 620 16.59 -5.91 -13.15
N ARG A 621 16.32 -6.71 -12.14
CA ARG A 621 16.60 -6.42 -10.72
C ARG A 621 17.44 -7.55 -10.16
N MET A 622 18.55 -7.22 -9.52
CA MET A 622 19.39 -8.21 -8.87
C MET A 622 19.89 -7.69 -7.53
N GLY A 623 20.12 -8.58 -6.59
CA GLY A 623 20.62 -8.15 -5.30
C GLY A 623 20.97 -9.26 -4.35
N ILE A 624 21.46 -8.80 -3.19
CA ILE A 624 21.84 -9.62 -2.05
C ILE A 624 21.03 -9.13 -0.86
N GLU A 625 20.30 -10.04 -0.23
CA GLU A 625 19.61 -9.80 1.03
C GLU A 625 20.33 -10.54 2.14
N LEU A 626 20.76 -9.81 3.15
CA LEU A 626 21.45 -10.33 4.34
C LEU A 626 20.53 -10.19 5.55
N GLN A 627 20.57 -11.15 6.45
CA GLN A 627 19.93 -11.07 7.76
C GLN A 627 20.77 -11.77 8.81
N ALA A 628 20.83 -11.19 9.99
CA ALA A 628 21.53 -11.80 11.11
C ALA A 628 20.89 -11.36 12.44
N GLY A 629 20.95 -12.24 13.41
CA GLY A 629 20.50 -11.95 14.77
C GLY A 629 21.28 -12.74 15.79
N VAL A 630 21.52 -12.14 16.96
CA VAL A 630 22.16 -12.77 18.10
C VAL A 630 21.45 -12.39 19.38
N ALA A 631 21.23 -13.37 20.26
CA ALA A 631 20.74 -13.20 21.63
C ALA A 631 21.87 -13.53 22.60
N PRO A 632 22.81 -12.60 22.86
CA PRO A 632 23.95 -12.85 23.75
C PRO A 632 23.51 -13.12 25.19
N LEU A 633 22.41 -12.48 25.58
CA LEU A 633 21.78 -12.61 26.91
C LEU A 633 20.30 -12.89 26.77
N GLU A 634 19.69 -13.51 27.75
CA GLU A 634 18.24 -13.80 27.74
C GLU A 634 17.35 -12.56 27.64
N TRP A 635 17.85 -11.42 28.07
CA TRP A 635 17.16 -10.13 28.07
C TRP A 635 17.56 -9.18 26.94
N LEU A 636 18.52 -9.57 26.07
CA LEU A 636 19.06 -8.74 24.98
C LEU A 636 19.16 -9.53 23.69
N SER A 637 18.53 -9.03 22.61
CA SER A 637 18.82 -9.46 21.25
C SER A 637 19.20 -8.29 20.35
N ILE A 638 20.07 -8.57 19.40
CA ILE A 638 20.52 -7.63 18.36
C ILE A 638 20.26 -8.29 17.02
N GLU A 639 19.53 -7.62 16.17
CA GLU A 639 19.12 -8.15 14.85
C GLU A 639 19.36 -7.10 13.78
N GLY A 640 19.56 -7.54 12.57
CA GLY A 640 19.67 -6.65 11.43
C GLY A 640 19.44 -7.35 10.11
N ASN A 641 19.08 -6.54 9.13
CA ASN A 641 18.99 -6.97 7.76
C ASN A 641 19.48 -5.88 6.81
N ALA A 642 19.91 -6.31 5.63
CA ALA A 642 20.38 -5.43 4.57
C ALA A 642 19.92 -5.99 3.22
N ALA A 643 19.45 -5.13 2.35
CA ALA A 643 19.22 -5.41 0.94
C ALA A 643 20.12 -4.50 0.11
N LEU A 644 21.01 -5.07 -0.66
CA LEU A 644 21.89 -4.39 -1.60
C LEU A 644 21.47 -4.79 -3.01
N SER A 645 21.14 -3.84 -3.88
CA SER A 645 20.55 -4.14 -5.18
C SER A 645 21.08 -3.27 -6.32
N LYS A 646 20.99 -3.83 -7.53
CA LYS A 646 21.19 -3.15 -8.80
C LYS A 646 19.99 -3.40 -9.68
N ASN A 647 19.32 -2.32 -10.11
CA ASN A 647 18.05 -2.36 -10.83
C ASN A 647 18.21 -1.53 -12.09
N LYS A 648 18.19 -2.14 -13.27
CA LYS A 648 18.53 -1.48 -14.52
C LYS A 648 17.52 -1.73 -15.63
N ILE A 649 17.35 -0.71 -16.47
CA ILE A 649 16.75 -0.79 -17.80
C ILE A 649 17.90 -0.88 -18.79
N LYS A 650 17.81 -1.78 -19.78
CA LYS A 650 18.89 -1.92 -20.78
C LYS A 650 18.86 -0.78 -21.78
N ASP A 651 17.70 -0.49 -22.35
CA ASP A 651 17.45 0.58 -23.31
C ASP A 651 16.20 1.37 -22.89
N PHE A 652 16.32 2.68 -22.70
CA PHE A 652 15.22 3.54 -22.29
C PHE A 652 15.15 4.79 -23.15
N ASP A 653 14.00 5.01 -23.77
CA ASP A 653 13.67 6.22 -24.53
C ASP A 653 12.74 7.09 -23.70
N GLU A 654 13.25 8.20 -23.17
CA GLU A 654 12.46 9.21 -22.49
C GLU A 654 11.81 10.14 -23.53
N LYS A 655 10.49 10.27 -23.51
CA LYS A 655 9.75 11.26 -24.32
C LYS A 655 9.49 12.49 -23.47
N VAL A 656 10.18 13.58 -23.79
CA VAL A 656 10.08 14.84 -23.06
C VAL A 656 9.27 15.84 -23.85
N ASN A 657 8.29 16.49 -23.21
CA ASN A 657 7.51 17.55 -23.83
C ASN A 657 8.43 18.75 -24.19
N VAL A 658 8.18 19.39 -25.33
CA VAL A 658 8.92 20.57 -25.77
C VAL A 658 8.00 21.79 -25.73
N ASP A 659 8.43 22.84 -25.01
CA ASP A 659 7.77 24.15 -24.89
C ASP A 659 6.31 24.10 -24.43
N TRP A 660 5.95 23.06 -23.64
CA TRP A 660 4.56 22.77 -23.21
C TRP A 660 3.56 22.66 -24.35
N LYS A 661 4.03 22.41 -25.58
CA LYS A 661 3.18 22.23 -26.75
C LYS A 661 2.54 20.85 -26.74
N ASP A 662 1.26 20.80 -27.03
CA ASP A 662 0.55 19.53 -27.14
C ASP A 662 1.15 18.71 -28.30
N ASP A 663 1.41 17.44 -28.05
CA ASP A 663 1.93 16.45 -28.99
C ASP A 663 3.34 16.72 -29.58
N VAL A 664 4.11 17.65 -29.00
CA VAL A 664 5.50 17.91 -29.39
C VAL A 664 6.45 17.34 -28.34
N TYR A 665 7.27 16.35 -28.75
CA TYR A 665 8.20 15.64 -27.86
C TYR A 665 9.55 15.47 -28.48
N GLU A 666 10.57 15.53 -27.62
CA GLU A 666 11.92 15.06 -27.94
C GLU A 666 12.13 13.69 -27.28
N THR A 667 12.79 12.79 -27.99
CA THR A 667 13.15 11.47 -27.46
C THR A 667 14.63 11.49 -27.09
N ILE A 668 14.92 11.20 -25.82
CA ILE A 668 16.30 11.11 -25.32
C ILE A 668 16.54 9.66 -24.94
N HIS A 669 17.59 9.07 -25.55
CA HIS A 669 17.96 7.68 -25.31
C HIS A 669 18.94 7.53 -24.15
N TYR A 670 18.70 6.53 -23.29
CA TYR A 670 19.56 6.17 -22.17
C TYR A 670 19.92 4.68 -22.22
N ASP A 671 21.20 4.38 -22.27
CA ASP A 671 21.73 3.04 -22.16
C ASP A 671 21.90 2.65 -20.69
N ASN A 672 21.35 1.49 -20.30
CA ASN A 672 21.62 0.84 -19.02
C ASN A 672 21.33 1.75 -17.79
N SER A 673 20.25 2.50 -17.82
CA SER A 673 19.84 3.43 -16.77
C SER A 673 19.25 2.73 -15.54
N THR A 674 19.24 3.41 -14.39
CA THR A 674 18.67 2.89 -13.14
C THR A 674 17.14 3.08 -13.12
N LEU A 675 16.41 1.99 -12.79
CA LEU A 675 14.96 2.03 -12.55
C LEU A 675 14.61 3.02 -11.41
N ALA A 676 13.62 3.87 -11.66
CA ALA A 676 13.10 4.79 -10.67
C ALA A 676 12.67 4.07 -9.37
N PHE A 677 12.74 4.78 -8.25
CA PHE A 677 12.38 4.31 -6.91
C PHE A 677 13.00 2.96 -6.49
N SER A 678 14.20 2.71 -6.97
CA SER A 678 14.93 1.48 -6.69
C SER A 678 16.25 1.80 -5.98
N PRO A 679 16.22 2.08 -4.65
CA PRO A 679 17.43 2.37 -3.89
C PRO A 679 18.39 1.20 -3.93
N SER A 680 19.69 1.49 -4.02
CA SER A 680 20.72 0.45 -4.09
C SER A 680 21.01 -0.21 -2.73
N ALA A 681 20.60 0.41 -1.62
CA ALA A 681 20.77 -0.13 -0.27
C ALA A 681 19.60 0.23 0.64
N ILE A 682 19.08 -0.78 1.36
CA ILE A 682 18.09 -0.64 2.42
C ILE A 682 18.60 -1.44 3.60
N LEU A 683 18.77 -0.79 4.76
CA LEU A 683 19.31 -1.44 5.97
C LEU A 683 18.35 -1.25 7.13
N ASN A 684 18.19 -2.28 7.96
CA ASN A 684 17.49 -2.21 9.23
C ASN A 684 18.35 -2.81 10.34
N GLY A 685 18.41 -2.14 11.50
CA GLY A 685 19.08 -2.63 12.69
C GLY A 685 18.17 -2.52 13.90
N PHE A 686 18.14 -3.55 14.74
CA PHE A 686 17.30 -3.64 15.93
C PHE A 686 18.13 -4.00 17.15
N ILE A 687 17.83 -3.37 18.28
CA ILE A 687 18.27 -3.78 19.60
C ILE A 687 17.03 -3.97 20.45
N ASN A 688 16.78 -5.19 20.89
CA ASN A 688 15.62 -5.54 21.68
C ASN A 688 16.06 -5.89 23.10
N PHE A 689 15.41 -5.27 24.06
CA PHE A 689 15.62 -5.47 25.48
C PHE A 689 14.31 -5.94 26.13
N HIS A 690 14.36 -6.95 26.99
CA HIS A 690 13.24 -7.37 27.80
C HIS A 690 13.66 -7.78 29.20
N TRP A 691 13.00 -7.22 30.19
CA TRP A 691 13.29 -7.52 31.58
C TRP A 691 12.12 -7.15 32.49
N ARG A 692 11.64 -8.10 33.31
CA ARG A 692 10.59 -7.92 34.32
C ARG A 692 9.35 -7.14 33.83
N GLY A 693 8.82 -7.49 32.65
CA GLY A 693 7.66 -6.84 32.06
C GLY A 693 7.94 -5.58 31.25
N ILE A 694 9.17 -5.08 31.25
CA ILE A 694 9.64 -4.03 30.35
C ILE A 694 10.12 -4.66 29.05
N GLN A 695 9.70 -4.10 27.94
CA GLN A 695 10.22 -4.39 26.60
C GLN A 695 10.59 -3.07 25.95
N ALA A 696 11.78 -2.99 25.39
CA ALA A 696 12.23 -1.83 24.64
C ALA A 696 12.88 -2.27 23.33
N THR A 697 12.58 -1.56 22.25
CA THR A 697 13.16 -1.79 20.93
C THR A 697 13.73 -0.49 20.40
N TRP A 698 14.99 -0.51 20.03
CA TRP A 698 15.65 0.50 19.21
C TRP A 698 15.66 -0.01 17.78
N HIS A 699 15.13 0.75 16.83
CA HIS A 699 15.11 0.42 15.41
C HIS A 699 15.70 1.56 14.60
N THR A 700 16.71 1.28 13.78
CA THR A 700 17.27 2.24 12.83
C THR A 700 17.13 1.69 11.43
N ASN A 701 16.53 2.50 10.55
CA ASN A 701 16.40 2.24 9.12
C ASN A 701 17.28 3.20 8.33
N PHE A 702 17.91 2.71 7.27
CA PHE A 702 18.65 3.50 6.28
C PHE A 702 18.18 3.14 4.88
N VAL A 703 17.93 4.15 4.04
CA VAL A 703 17.61 4.03 2.63
C VAL A 703 18.56 4.91 1.82
N SER A 704 19.21 4.33 0.82
CA SER A 704 20.10 5.06 -0.08
C SER A 704 19.32 5.98 -1.03
N ARG A 705 20.00 6.79 -1.83
CA ARG A 705 19.42 7.67 -2.85
C ARG A 705 18.39 6.93 -3.71
N GLN A 706 17.27 7.59 -4.03
CA GLN A 706 16.25 7.11 -4.94
C GLN A 706 16.11 8.08 -6.11
N TYR A 707 16.25 7.60 -7.33
CA TYR A 707 15.92 8.40 -8.53
C TYR A 707 14.40 8.47 -8.70
N LEU A 708 13.89 9.62 -9.10
CA LEU A 708 12.44 9.83 -9.28
C LEU A 708 11.98 9.44 -10.69
N ASP A 709 12.91 9.34 -11.63
CA ASP A 709 12.69 8.87 -12.99
C ASP A 709 13.77 7.87 -13.43
N ASN A 710 13.67 7.37 -14.66
CA ASN A 710 14.58 6.35 -15.19
C ASN A 710 15.83 6.93 -15.86
N THR A 711 16.16 8.20 -15.66
CA THR A 711 17.30 8.86 -16.31
C THR A 711 18.60 8.81 -15.51
N GLU A 712 18.53 8.32 -14.27
CA GLU A 712 19.68 8.27 -13.34
C GLU A 712 20.28 9.67 -13.03
N ASN A 713 19.50 10.74 -13.21
CA ASN A 713 19.91 12.10 -12.90
C ASN A 713 19.86 12.37 -11.38
N LYS A 714 20.97 12.83 -10.80
CA LYS A 714 21.07 13.11 -9.37
C LYS A 714 20.20 14.26 -8.91
N ASP A 715 19.97 15.25 -9.78
CA ASP A 715 19.14 16.40 -9.47
C ASP A 715 17.64 16.04 -9.42
N ARG A 716 17.26 14.96 -10.09
CA ARG A 716 15.92 14.36 -10.09
C ARG A 716 15.86 13.14 -9.17
N SER A 717 16.30 13.32 -7.93
CA SER A 717 16.41 12.22 -6.98
C SER A 717 16.16 12.66 -5.53
N LEU A 718 15.79 11.73 -4.68
CA LEU A 718 15.72 11.91 -3.24
C LEU A 718 17.04 11.51 -2.59
N PRO A 719 17.62 12.35 -1.71
CA PRO A 719 18.83 12.02 -0.96
C PRO A 719 18.63 10.80 -0.07
N SER A 720 19.73 10.14 0.29
CA SER A 720 19.72 9.09 1.32
C SER A 720 19.26 9.63 2.67
N TYR A 721 18.58 8.79 3.44
CA TYR A 721 18.16 9.12 4.79
C TYR A 721 18.36 7.95 5.76
N SER A 722 18.47 8.29 7.04
CA SER A 722 18.42 7.34 8.15
C SER A 722 17.46 7.84 9.20
N VAL A 723 16.61 6.94 9.70
CA VAL A 723 15.59 7.24 10.71
C VAL A 723 15.68 6.24 11.85
N THR A 724 15.62 6.73 13.08
CA THR A 724 15.66 5.90 14.27
C THR A 724 14.38 6.06 15.08
N ASN A 725 13.80 4.93 15.46
CA ASN A 725 12.60 4.83 16.27
C ASN A 725 12.91 4.09 17.57
N VAL A 726 12.22 4.47 18.64
CA VAL A 726 12.33 3.81 19.95
C VAL A 726 10.95 3.48 20.46
N LYS A 727 10.76 2.24 20.91
CA LYS A 727 9.52 1.75 21.48
C LYS A 727 9.77 1.17 22.85
N VAL A 728 8.93 1.50 23.81
CA VAL A 728 9.00 0.97 25.17
C VAL A 728 7.61 0.52 25.62
N ASN A 729 7.49 -0.71 26.10
CA ASN A 729 6.26 -1.25 26.66
C ASN A 729 6.52 -1.72 28.10
N TYR A 730 5.53 -1.52 28.95
CA TYR A 730 5.53 -2.07 30.31
C TYR A 730 4.24 -2.85 30.55
N THR A 731 4.37 -4.13 30.89
CA THR A 731 3.24 -5.06 31.10
C THR A 731 3.08 -5.35 32.60
N LEU A 732 1.92 -4.98 33.13
CA LEU A 732 1.45 -5.39 34.45
C LEU A 732 0.48 -6.56 34.32
N LYS A 733 0.50 -7.51 35.26
CA LYS A 733 -0.39 -8.67 35.34
C LYS A 733 -1.17 -8.67 36.64
N PRO A 734 -2.23 -7.82 36.79
CA PRO A 734 -3.11 -7.83 37.92
C PRO A 734 -3.89 -9.13 37.93
N LYS A 735 -3.90 -9.89 39.01
CA LYS A 735 -4.47 -11.26 39.10
C LYS A 735 -6.01 -11.34 39.26
N LYS A 736 -6.77 -10.28 38.88
CA LYS A 736 -8.23 -10.25 39.01
C LYS A 736 -8.94 -10.24 37.65
N ILE A 737 -9.88 -9.33 37.42
CA ILE A 737 -10.67 -9.17 36.19
C ILE A 737 -9.77 -8.81 35.00
N ILE A 738 -8.83 -7.91 35.20
CA ILE A 738 -7.85 -7.54 34.20
C ILE A 738 -6.68 -8.51 34.26
N ARG A 739 -6.44 -9.25 33.17
CA ARG A 739 -5.32 -10.20 33.05
C ARG A 739 -4.01 -9.51 32.80
N GLU A 740 -4.04 -8.51 31.91
CA GLU A 740 -2.86 -7.70 31.54
C GLU A 740 -3.25 -6.24 31.34
N CYS A 741 -2.39 -5.35 31.81
CA CYS A 741 -2.41 -3.93 31.50
C CYS A 741 -1.05 -3.56 30.90
N ILE A 742 -1.06 -3.09 29.65
CA ILE A 742 0.14 -2.75 28.90
C ILE A 742 0.16 -1.24 28.69
N PHE A 743 1.24 -0.59 29.11
CA PHE A 743 1.52 0.80 28.83
C PHE A 743 2.64 0.86 27.78
N GLY A 744 2.44 1.60 26.70
CA GLY A 744 3.41 1.72 25.63
C GLY A 744 3.72 3.18 25.32
N LEU A 745 4.98 3.44 24.93
CA LEU A 745 5.44 4.68 24.36
C LEU A 745 6.20 4.38 23.08
N ASN A 746 5.84 5.06 22.02
CA ASN A 746 6.48 4.98 20.71
C ASN A 746 7.04 6.36 20.37
N PHE A 747 8.30 6.42 20.05
CA PHE A 747 9.02 7.61 19.60
C PHE A 747 9.54 7.33 18.20
N ASN A 748 9.02 8.05 17.21
CA ASN A 748 9.46 7.92 15.83
C ASN A 748 10.40 9.07 15.48
N ASN A 749 11.41 8.80 14.65
CA ASN A 749 12.37 9.76 14.16
C ASN A 749 12.98 10.60 15.30
N ILE A 750 13.58 9.92 16.28
CA ILE A 750 14.10 10.57 17.52
C ILE A 750 15.14 11.64 17.26
N PHE A 751 15.84 11.59 16.12
CA PHE A 751 16.82 12.59 15.70
C PHE A 751 16.21 13.70 14.85
N ASN A 752 14.89 13.75 14.73
CA ASN A 752 14.15 14.80 14.02
C ASN A 752 14.63 15.05 12.58
N ARG A 753 14.99 13.98 11.86
CA ARG A 753 15.48 14.08 10.47
C ARG A 753 14.40 14.64 9.56
N ARG A 754 14.72 15.62 8.73
CA ARG A 754 13.86 16.14 7.65
C ARG A 754 14.21 15.39 6.37
N TYR A 755 13.25 14.65 5.81
CA TYR A 755 13.45 13.83 4.62
C TYR A 755 12.14 13.59 3.88
N ALA A 756 12.25 13.33 2.59
CA ALA A 756 11.16 12.78 1.78
C ALA A 756 11.47 11.32 1.49
N SER A 757 10.48 10.47 1.66
CA SER A 757 10.59 9.02 1.42
C SER A 757 10.15 8.62 0.02
N SER A 758 9.37 9.47 -0.66
CA SER A 758 8.94 9.34 -2.05
C SER A 758 8.78 10.72 -2.67
N GLY A 759 8.39 10.77 -3.94
CA GLY A 759 8.13 12.00 -4.68
C GLY A 759 7.80 11.70 -6.13
N TRP A 760 7.69 12.75 -6.93
CA TRP A 760 7.53 12.68 -8.39
C TRP A 760 8.36 13.77 -9.04
N VAL A 761 8.59 13.64 -10.34
CA VAL A 761 9.24 14.67 -11.16
C VAL A 761 8.49 14.81 -12.47
N TYR A 762 8.21 16.06 -12.83
CA TYR A 762 7.79 16.47 -14.16
C TYR A 762 8.93 17.21 -14.85
N SER A 763 9.11 17.01 -16.15
CA SER A 763 10.14 17.74 -16.90
C SER A 763 9.67 18.09 -18.30
N ALA A 764 10.24 19.17 -18.84
CA ALA A 764 10.04 19.65 -20.20
C ALA A 764 11.35 20.25 -20.76
N ILE A 765 11.45 20.35 -22.08
CA ILE A 765 12.53 21.06 -22.76
C ILE A 765 11.95 22.38 -23.26
N LEU A 766 12.61 23.51 -22.95
CA LEU A 766 12.12 24.84 -23.24
C LEU A 766 13.02 25.52 -24.29
N LYS A 767 12.75 25.26 -25.58
CA LYS A 767 13.54 25.78 -26.70
C LYS A 767 13.18 27.21 -27.09
N ASP A 768 11.91 27.55 -27.02
CA ASP A 768 11.41 28.88 -27.42
C ASP A 768 11.76 29.98 -26.42
N TYR A 769 12.30 29.61 -25.24
CA TYR A 769 12.64 30.54 -24.17
C TYR A 769 14.13 30.92 -24.10
N GLY A 770 14.91 30.58 -25.14
CA GLY A 770 16.33 30.92 -25.28
C GLY A 770 17.30 29.82 -24.84
N ASP A 771 18.61 30.10 -24.92
CA ASP A 771 19.63 29.19 -24.42
C ASP A 771 19.74 29.27 -22.93
N HIS A 772 19.48 28.14 -22.28
CA HIS A 772 19.51 28.00 -20.83
C HIS A 772 20.54 26.98 -20.36
N PRO A 773 21.12 27.16 -19.16
CA PRO A 773 21.89 26.10 -18.49
C PRO A 773 21.10 24.79 -18.40
N ASN A 774 21.74 23.65 -18.37
CA ASN A 774 21.12 22.31 -18.35
C ASN A 774 20.33 21.95 -19.63
N ASP A 775 20.84 22.27 -20.79
CA ASP A 775 20.29 21.92 -22.10
C ASP A 775 18.80 22.32 -22.25
N ASN A 776 18.42 23.47 -21.73
CA ASN A 776 17.06 23.99 -21.70
C ASN A 776 16.07 23.08 -20.94
N ARG A 777 16.55 22.24 -20.04
CA ARG A 777 15.73 21.29 -19.30
C ARG A 777 15.09 21.95 -18.07
N TYR A 778 13.77 22.06 -18.10
CA TYR A 778 12.95 22.40 -16.95
C TYR A 778 12.53 21.13 -16.20
N TYR A 779 12.46 21.16 -14.88
CA TYR A 779 11.84 20.13 -14.08
C TYR A 779 11.28 20.66 -12.75
N GLN A 780 10.25 20.02 -12.27
CA GLN A 780 9.60 20.29 -11.00
C GLN A 780 9.50 18.98 -10.20
N ILE A 781 9.77 19.06 -8.90
CA ILE A 781 9.70 17.90 -7.98
C ILE A 781 8.61 18.15 -6.95
N GLY A 782 7.76 17.16 -6.73
CA GLY A 782 6.90 17.06 -5.56
C GLY A 782 7.49 16.05 -4.57
N PHE A 783 7.77 16.53 -3.36
CA PHE A 783 8.33 15.72 -2.29
C PHE A 783 7.21 15.12 -1.43
N ILE A 784 7.27 13.83 -1.11
CA ILE A 784 6.38 13.18 -0.15
C ILE A 784 7.17 12.96 1.14
N PRO A 785 7.14 13.92 2.09
CA PRO A 785 7.94 13.86 3.30
C PRO A 785 7.25 13.07 4.40
N MET A 786 8.06 12.46 5.25
CA MET A 786 7.62 11.93 6.52
C MET A 786 7.86 12.96 7.64
N ALA A 787 7.04 12.91 8.67
CA ALA A 787 7.15 13.81 9.81
C ALA A 787 8.52 13.73 10.49
N GLY A 788 8.94 14.81 11.09
CA GLY A 788 10.07 14.82 12.01
C GLY A 788 9.80 13.98 13.26
N PHE A 789 10.30 14.41 14.41
CA PHE A 789 10.03 13.71 15.67
C PHE A 789 8.53 13.64 15.97
N THR A 790 8.03 12.41 16.25
CA THR A 790 6.67 12.19 16.73
C THR A 790 6.68 11.20 17.90
N MET A 791 5.67 11.31 18.76
CA MET A 791 5.47 10.37 19.87
C MET A 791 4.01 9.94 19.99
N MET A 792 3.81 8.72 20.48
CA MET A 792 2.48 8.18 20.80
C MET A 792 2.53 7.34 22.07
N GLY A 793 1.62 7.62 23.01
CA GLY A 793 1.39 6.82 24.20
C GLY A 793 0.19 5.91 24.01
N ASN A 794 0.23 4.69 24.56
CA ASN A 794 -0.90 3.76 24.50
C ASN A 794 -1.13 3.02 25.81
N VAL A 795 -2.37 2.62 26.03
CA VAL A 795 -2.81 1.74 27.12
C VAL A 795 -3.66 0.63 26.55
N THR A 796 -3.34 -0.61 26.90
CA THR A 796 -4.11 -1.79 26.48
C THR A 796 -4.52 -2.59 27.72
N LEU A 797 -5.80 -2.91 27.82
CA LEU A 797 -6.38 -3.73 28.87
C LEU A 797 -6.86 -5.05 28.27
N ARG A 798 -6.46 -6.19 28.86
CA ARG A 798 -6.90 -7.54 28.50
C ARG A 798 -7.67 -8.19 29.64
N PHE A 799 -8.77 -8.82 29.28
CA PHE A 799 -9.69 -9.46 30.23
C PHE A 799 -9.74 -10.98 30.07
#